data_dd4b3f8dfd892a5421fe9a38bcca3c32
#
_entry.id   dd4b3f8dfd892a5421fe9a38bcca3c32
#
_cell.length_a   1.000
_cell.length_b   1.000
_cell.length_c   1.000
_cell.angle_alpha   90.00
_cell.angle_beta   90.00
_cell.angle_gamma   90.00
#
_symmetry.space_group_name_H-M   'P 1'
#
loop_
_entity.id
_entity.type
_entity.pdbx_description
1 polymer ?
#
loop_
_entity_poly.entity_id
_entity_poly.type
_entity_poly.pdbx_seq_one_letter_code
_entity_poly.pdbx_strand_id
1 'polypeptide(L)'
;MNFEDFTIKGRQALQTAVERATASGAQAITPLHLLAGVLDEGENVTRFLFGKLGVNEQGLRAAVSQEISRQPKVSGGEPYLDGDAHKVLLKAREEAKNAGDTFVGLEALLLALVQVSGRAAQMLSDAGVTKSALQTAIAELRGGKKATAETSEETYQALQKYARNLVEEARAGKLDPVIGRDEEIRRVLQILSRRTKNNPVLIGEPGTGKTAIVEGLAQRIVSGDVPENLKDKKLYSLDMGALVAGAKYKGEFEERLKSVVNEVTAAEGGIILFIDEIHTLVGAGKSEGAMDAANILKPALARGELRSIGATTLEEYQKYFEKDKALERRFQTVTVDEPTPEDAISILRGLKERYENHHRVRIQDDALIAAVRLSQRYISDRFLPDKAIDLMDEAAAKLRMERDSQPEELDEISRRLRQLEIEREAIKRENDQPKLEQLNKDIAELSEQEKDLRAKWEGEKEVISRIQQDKQQIEQLKFEAARAEREGDYGRVAEIRYGKLRQLESDIASQQEQLRSRQGAEAMVKEEVTPDDIADVVARWTGIPVKRMMQSEREKLLHLEEELHRRVVGQDEAIRAVSDAVRRSRAGLQDPKRPIGSFIFLGTTGVGKTELAKALADFLFNDENMMTRIDMSEYQEKFSVSRLVGAPPGYVGYEEGGQLTEAVRRKPYSVVLFDEIEKAHPDVFNILLQVLDDGRLTDNKGRTVNFKNTIIIMTSNLGSSLIQQKLEGLAGASAEERRRVLDETSGEILEMLKQTVRPEFLNRIDDILMFEPLNEEEIRRIVRLQVEGICRLLERQEVSLRVDDSAISLIARAGFDPEFGARPVKRALQRLLLNDLSKALLSGEVDRSQPIRVSADAEGESLRFENRE
;
A
#
# COMPACT_ATOMS: atom_id res chain seq x y z
N MET A 1 27.34 -15.11 46.62
CA MET A 1 28.23 -15.85 45.69
C MET A 1 28.70 -14.88 44.64
N ASN A 2 30.01 -14.74 44.43
CA ASN A 2 30.54 -13.86 43.38
C ASN A 2 30.70 -14.67 42.09
N PHE A 3 29.97 -14.31 41.01
CA PHE A 3 29.99 -14.94 39.69
C PHE A 3 30.49 -13.96 38.63
N GLU A 4 31.28 -12.96 39.01
CA GLU A 4 31.78 -11.92 38.08
C GLU A 4 32.69 -12.49 36.97
N ASP A 5 33.26 -13.67 37.21
CA ASP A 5 34.09 -14.43 36.27
C ASP A 5 33.28 -15.24 35.24
N PHE A 6 31.95 -15.20 35.28
CA PHE A 6 31.09 -15.85 34.31
C PHE A 6 30.60 -14.85 33.27
N THR A 7 30.35 -15.35 32.07
CA THR A 7 29.66 -14.59 31.02
C THR A 7 28.27 -14.19 31.48
N ILE A 8 27.62 -13.23 30.78
CA ILE A 8 26.26 -12.82 31.10
C ILE A 8 25.30 -14.02 31.04
N LYS A 9 25.40 -14.86 30.00
CA LYS A 9 24.59 -16.09 29.86
C LYS A 9 24.94 -17.12 30.92
N GLY A 10 26.21 -17.28 31.29
CA GLY A 10 26.63 -18.11 32.37
C GLY A 10 26.02 -17.69 33.71
N ARG A 11 26.02 -16.39 34.03
CA ARG A 11 25.38 -15.84 35.24
C ARG A 11 23.87 -16.05 35.23
N GLN A 12 23.21 -15.83 34.09
CA GLN A 12 21.77 -16.09 33.93
C GLN A 12 21.44 -17.57 34.18
N ALA A 13 22.22 -18.49 33.61
CA ALA A 13 22.01 -19.92 33.82
C ALA A 13 22.17 -20.32 35.32
N LEU A 14 23.12 -19.71 36.02
CA LEU A 14 23.28 -19.92 37.46
C LEU A 14 22.12 -19.34 38.27
N GLN A 15 21.60 -18.17 37.87
CA GLN A 15 20.42 -17.55 38.49
C GLN A 15 19.17 -18.39 38.26
N THR A 16 18.94 -18.85 37.05
CA THR A 16 17.83 -19.75 36.68
C THR A 16 17.91 -21.07 37.44
N ALA A 17 19.13 -21.60 37.70
CA ALA A 17 19.31 -22.77 38.52
C ALA A 17 18.84 -22.53 39.98
N VAL A 18 19.14 -21.36 40.54
CA VAL A 18 18.65 -20.94 41.87
C VAL A 18 17.12 -20.83 41.88
N GLU A 19 16.55 -20.17 40.91
CA GLU A 19 15.11 -20.02 40.77
C GLU A 19 14.39 -21.38 40.64
N ARG A 20 14.95 -22.29 39.83
CA ARG A 20 14.44 -23.65 39.66
C ARG A 20 14.50 -24.45 40.97
N ALA A 21 15.61 -24.34 41.74
CA ALA A 21 15.71 -24.96 43.05
C ALA A 21 14.65 -24.42 44.00
N THR A 22 14.49 -23.09 44.04
CA THR A 22 13.50 -22.44 44.90
C THR A 22 12.07 -22.87 44.50
N ALA A 23 11.74 -22.87 43.20
CA ALA A 23 10.41 -23.25 42.71
C ALA A 23 10.10 -24.73 42.97
N SER A 24 11.09 -25.63 42.95
CA SER A 24 10.91 -27.06 43.26
C SER A 24 10.81 -27.34 44.76
N GLY A 25 11.12 -26.35 45.64
CA GLY A 25 11.19 -26.52 47.08
C GLY A 25 12.47 -27.24 47.51
N ALA A 26 13.52 -27.26 46.72
CA ALA A 26 14.79 -27.84 47.00
C ALA A 26 15.69 -26.82 47.73
N GLN A 27 16.24 -27.16 48.88
CA GLN A 27 17.18 -26.32 49.62
C GLN A 27 18.61 -26.38 49.03
N ALA A 28 18.96 -27.50 48.41
CA ALA A 28 20.28 -27.71 47.81
C ALA A 28 20.21 -27.49 46.29
N ILE A 29 21.04 -26.61 45.76
CA ILE A 29 21.22 -26.42 44.31
C ILE A 29 22.19 -27.50 43.86
N THR A 30 21.68 -28.50 43.16
CA THR A 30 22.42 -29.65 42.66
C THR A 30 22.91 -29.46 41.22
N PRO A 31 23.81 -30.29 40.67
CA PRO A 31 24.18 -30.26 39.25
C PRO A 31 23.01 -30.38 38.29
N LEU A 32 21.88 -30.98 38.68
CA LEU A 32 20.65 -31.04 37.86
C LEU A 32 20.01 -29.68 37.69
N HIS A 33 20.03 -28.83 38.74
CA HIS A 33 19.54 -27.46 38.64
C HIS A 33 20.45 -26.62 37.76
N LEU A 34 21.78 -26.83 37.84
CA LEU A 34 22.74 -26.16 36.92
C LEU A 34 22.52 -26.59 35.47
N LEU A 35 22.29 -27.87 35.23
CA LEU A 35 21.97 -28.39 33.91
C LEU A 35 20.66 -27.78 33.38
N ALA A 36 19.62 -27.71 34.22
CA ALA A 36 18.37 -27.06 33.84
C ALA A 36 18.58 -25.57 33.47
N GLY A 37 19.37 -24.82 34.27
CA GLY A 37 19.69 -23.43 33.96
C GLY A 37 20.47 -23.27 32.64
N VAL A 38 21.43 -24.15 32.37
CA VAL A 38 22.18 -24.16 31.10
C VAL A 38 21.25 -24.47 29.92
N LEU A 39 20.32 -25.42 30.07
CA LEU A 39 19.35 -25.76 29.05
C LEU A 39 18.36 -24.61 28.79
N ASP A 40 17.94 -23.89 29.83
CA ASP A 40 16.98 -22.79 29.69
C ASP A 40 17.62 -21.54 29.07
N GLU A 41 18.81 -21.15 29.47
CA GLU A 41 19.46 -19.92 29.00
C GLU A 41 20.38 -20.13 27.80
N GLY A 42 20.75 -21.39 27.54
CA GLY A 42 21.69 -21.74 26.48
C GLY A 42 21.08 -22.04 25.11
N GLU A 43 19.87 -21.62 24.85
CA GLU A 43 19.06 -22.02 23.68
C GLU A 43 19.82 -22.09 22.34
N ASN A 44 20.73 -21.17 22.07
CA ASN A 44 21.56 -21.17 20.87
C ASN A 44 22.78 -22.09 20.98
N VAL A 45 23.43 -22.09 22.14
CA VAL A 45 24.64 -22.89 22.39
C VAL A 45 24.25 -24.37 22.52
N THR A 46 23.23 -24.67 23.35
CA THR A 46 22.75 -26.05 23.54
C THR A 46 22.14 -26.64 22.31
N ARG A 47 21.36 -25.89 21.56
CA ARG A 47 20.75 -26.33 20.29
C ARG A 47 21.83 -26.75 19.27
N PHE A 48 22.87 -25.93 19.11
CA PHE A 48 23.97 -26.28 18.23
C PHE A 48 24.72 -27.53 18.70
N LEU A 49 25.15 -27.53 19.96
CA LEU A 49 25.93 -28.61 20.52
C LEU A 49 25.15 -29.93 20.47
N PHE A 50 23.90 -29.94 20.92
CA PHE A 50 23.07 -31.15 20.94
C PHE A 50 22.61 -31.54 19.52
N GLY A 51 22.36 -30.59 18.63
CA GLY A 51 22.08 -30.89 17.23
C GLY A 51 23.25 -31.61 16.54
N LYS A 52 24.49 -31.18 16.80
CA LYS A 52 25.69 -31.85 16.30
C LYS A 52 25.88 -33.25 16.90
N LEU A 53 25.51 -33.42 18.13
CA LEU A 53 25.62 -34.69 18.84
C LEU A 53 24.44 -35.62 18.64
N GLY A 54 23.39 -35.19 17.87
CA GLY A 54 22.17 -35.97 17.67
C GLY A 54 21.31 -36.15 18.92
N VAL A 55 21.43 -35.28 19.90
CA VAL A 55 20.70 -35.35 21.17
C VAL A 55 19.30 -34.74 21.04
N ASN A 56 18.30 -35.44 21.54
CA ASN A 56 16.96 -34.89 21.69
C ASN A 56 16.89 -33.95 22.90
N GLU A 57 17.10 -32.67 22.65
CA GLU A 57 17.13 -31.62 23.69
C GLU A 57 15.79 -31.55 24.45
N GLN A 58 14.64 -31.67 23.78
CA GLN A 58 13.32 -31.60 24.43
C GLN A 58 13.11 -32.77 25.38
N GLY A 59 13.50 -33.99 24.94
CA GLY A 59 13.48 -35.18 25.78
C GLY A 59 14.37 -35.04 27.00
N LEU A 60 15.57 -34.47 26.84
CA LEU A 60 16.52 -34.24 27.95
C LEU A 60 15.96 -33.19 28.93
N ARG A 61 15.40 -32.07 28.47
CA ARG A 61 14.72 -31.08 29.32
C ARG A 61 13.61 -31.66 30.16
N ALA A 62 12.75 -32.47 29.53
CA ALA A 62 11.67 -33.14 30.24
C ALA A 62 12.18 -34.09 31.32
N ALA A 63 13.18 -34.90 30.99
CA ALA A 63 13.82 -35.84 31.93
C ALA A 63 14.48 -35.12 33.12
N VAL A 64 15.22 -34.03 32.85
CA VAL A 64 15.84 -33.21 33.91
C VAL A 64 14.78 -32.59 34.83
N SER A 65 13.69 -32.01 34.24
CA SER A 65 12.61 -31.45 35.04
C SER A 65 11.89 -32.46 35.89
N GLN A 66 11.69 -33.68 35.37
CA GLN A 66 11.11 -34.80 36.13
C GLN A 66 12.00 -35.26 37.29
N GLU A 67 13.31 -35.31 37.05
CA GLU A 67 14.25 -35.74 38.09
C GLU A 67 14.41 -34.68 39.20
N ILE A 68 14.35 -33.37 38.84
CA ILE A 68 14.31 -32.29 39.83
C ILE A 68 13.04 -32.39 40.69
N SER A 69 11.89 -32.70 40.10
CA SER A 69 10.63 -32.83 40.86
C SER A 69 10.60 -33.97 41.86
N ARG A 70 11.49 -34.98 41.72
CA ARG A 70 11.65 -36.13 42.60
C ARG A 70 12.59 -35.87 43.78
N GLN A 71 13.31 -34.75 43.75
CA GLN A 71 14.21 -34.39 44.87
C GLN A 71 13.44 -34.06 46.15
N PRO A 72 14.03 -34.27 47.32
CA PRO A 72 13.39 -33.95 48.60
C PRO A 72 13.03 -32.46 48.70
N LYS A 73 11.79 -32.20 49.08
CA LYS A 73 11.29 -30.85 49.31
C LYS A 73 11.43 -30.48 50.77
N VAL A 74 12.03 -29.30 51.05
CA VAL A 74 12.22 -28.78 52.39
C VAL A 74 11.61 -27.39 52.44
N SER A 75 10.76 -27.11 53.39
CA SER A 75 10.15 -25.80 53.58
C SER A 75 10.99 -24.96 54.54
N GLY A 76 11.47 -23.81 54.04
CA GLY A 76 12.17 -22.77 54.85
C GLY A 76 13.68 -22.90 54.85
N GLY A 77 14.38 -21.92 54.32
CA GLY A 77 15.81 -21.76 54.25
C GLY A 77 16.27 -21.18 52.92
N GLU A 78 17.35 -20.41 52.89
CA GLU A 78 17.92 -19.94 51.64
C GLU A 78 18.58 -21.11 50.87
N PRO A 79 18.43 -21.18 49.53
CA PRO A 79 19.09 -22.20 48.73
C PRO A 79 20.61 -22.08 48.80
N TYR A 80 21.29 -23.22 48.96
CA TYR A 80 22.74 -23.30 48.98
C TYR A 80 23.25 -24.27 47.89
N LEU A 81 24.46 -24.02 47.38
CA LEU A 81 25.14 -24.95 46.47
C LEU A 81 25.57 -26.22 47.22
N ASP A 82 25.13 -27.37 46.69
CA ASP A 82 25.67 -28.62 47.23
C ASP A 82 27.15 -28.83 46.85
N GLY A 83 27.79 -29.80 47.46
CA GLY A 83 29.24 -30.07 47.25
C GLY A 83 29.54 -30.46 45.79
N ASP A 84 28.65 -31.13 45.11
CA ASP A 84 28.85 -31.57 43.72
C ASP A 84 28.58 -30.41 42.72
N ALA A 85 27.59 -29.57 42.96
CA ALA A 85 27.42 -28.35 42.20
C ALA A 85 28.61 -27.39 42.31
N HIS A 86 29.18 -27.30 43.52
CA HIS A 86 30.42 -26.53 43.74
C HIS A 86 31.60 -27.09 42.92
N LYS A 87 31.77 -28.43 42.88
CA LYS A 87 32.78 -29.09 42.04
C LYS A 87 32.56 -28.80 40.54
N VAL A 88 31.32 -28.77 40.08
CA VAL A 88 31.00 -28.40 38.70
C VAL A 88 31.47 -26.99 38.38
N LEU A 89 31.19 -26.01 39.25
CA LEU A 89 31.65 -24.62 39.03
C LEU A 89 33.19 -24.49 39.06
N LEU A 90 33.88 -25.19 39.96
CA LEU A 90 35.33 -25.20 39.96
C LEU A 90 35.90 -25.84 38.69
N LYS A 91 35.30 -26.93 38.24
CA LYS A 91 35.69 -27.61 36.98
C LYS A 91 35.44 -26.76 35.76
N ALA A 92 34.33 -26.01 35.71
CA ALA A 92 34.04 -25.08 34.65
C ALA A 92 35.10 -23.96 34.54
N ARG A 93 35.56 -23.43 35.67
CA ARG A 93 36.67 -22.46 35.72
C ARG A 93 37.99 -23.07 35.23
N GLU A 94 38.27 -24.31 35.59
CA GLU A 94 39.47 -25.02 35.14
C GLU A 94 39.43 -25.23 33.60
N GLU A 95 38.27 -25.67 33.06
CA GLU A 95 38.09 -25.87 31.61
C GLU A 95 38.21 -24.54 30.85
N ALA A 96 37.59 -23.45 31.35
CA ALA A 96 37.74 -22.12 30.77
C ALA A 96 39.19 -21.65 30.75
N LYS A 97 39.92 -21.83 31.86
CA LYS A 97 41.35 -21.50 31.96
C LYS A 97 42.20 -22.32 30.98
N ASN A 98 41.91 -23.62 30.83
CA ASN A 98 42.59 -24.50 29.89
C ASN A 98 42.37 -24.10 28.44
N ALA A 99 41.20 -23.59 28.14
CA ALA A 99 40.83 -23.02 26.82
C ALA A 99 41.46 -21.64 26.59
N GLY A 100 42.03 -21.01 27.61
CA GLY A 100 42.58 -19.65 27.56
C GLY A 100 41.50 -18.56 27.56
N ASP A 101 40.35 -18.85 28.16
CA ASP A 101 39.25 -17.93 28.33
C ASP A 101 39.40 -17.03 29.56
N THR A 102 38.90 -15.82 29.50
CA THR A 102 38.85 -14.89 30.64
C THR A 102 37.55 -15.08 31.45
N PHE A 103 36.48 -15.46 30.78
CA PHE A 103 35.17 -15.67 31.37
C PHE A 103 34.71 -17.13 31.18
N VAL A 104 33.96 -17.63 32.18
CA VAL A 104 33.36 -18.98 32.10
C VAL A 104 32.04 -18.93 31.36
N GLY A 105 31.99 -19.51 30.17
CA GLY A 105 30.81 -19.60 29.35
C GLY A 105 29.94 -20.82 29.64
N LEU A 106 28.77 -20.89 28.98
CA LEU A 106 27.80 -21.98 29.06
C LEU A 106 28.40 -23.31 28.62
N GLU A 107 29.24 -23.30 27.57
CA GLU A 107 29.94 -24.48 27.07
C GLU A 107 30.92 -25.05 28.07
N ALA A 108 31.60 -24.20 28.87
CA ALA A 108 32.48 -24.64 29.91
C ALA A 108 31.69 -25.24 31.07
N LEU A 109 30.53 -24.67 31.42
CA LEU A 109 29.62 -25.24 32.40
C LEU A 109 29.08 -26.61 31.93
N LEU A 110 28.66 -26.73 30.66
CA LEU A 110 28.19 -28.00 30.13
C LEU A 110 29.27 -29.07 30.10
N LEU A 111 30.49 -28.67 29.72
CA LEU A 111 31.65 -29.57 29.74
C LEU A 111 32.00 -30.07 31.17
N ALA A 112 31.89 -29.20 32.17
CA ALA A 112 32.09 -29.55 33.58
C ALA A 112 30.99 -30.49 34.11
N LEU A 113 29.72 -30.27 33.70
CA LEU A 113 28.59 -31.14 34.03
C LEU A 113 28.75 -32.57 33.53
N VAL A 114 29.38 -32.75 32.35
CA VAL A 114 29.69 -34.08 31.81
C VAL A 114 30.82 -34.75 32.56
N GLN A 115 31.78 -33.98 33.18
CA GLN A 115 32.97 -34.53 33.80
C GLN A 115 32.82 -34.84 35.30
N VAL A 116 31.92 -34.12 35.98
CA VAL A 116 31.69 -34.31 37.42
C VAL A 116 30.68 -35.46 37.60
N SER A 117 31.14 -36.57 38.20
CA SER A 117 30.30 -37.74 38.44
C SER A 117 29.04 -37.40 39.24
N GLY A 118 27.89 -37.83 38.74
CA GLY A 118 26.59 -37.55 39.35
C GLY A 118 25.42 -37.81 38.41
N ARG A 119 24.21 -37.53 38.89
CA ARG A 119 23.01 -37.81 38.10
C ARG A 119 22.92 -36.98 36.82
N ALA A 120 23.36 -35.71 36.84
CA ALA A 120 23.42 -34.86 35.66
C ALA A 120 24.36 -35.43 34.58
N ALA A 121 25.56 -35.86 34.97
CA ALA A 121 26.53 -36.47 34.06
C ALA A 121 26.00 -37.77 33.47
N GLN A 122 25.27 -38.57 34.25
CA GLN A 122 24.67 -39.81 33.80
C GLN A 122 23.59 -39.55 32.77
N MET A 123 22.69 -38.58 33.03
CA MET A 123 21.63 -38.20 32.07
C MET A 123 22.22 -37.64 30.77
N LEU A 124 23.27 -36.85 30.81
CA LEU A 124 23.98 -36.38 29.62
C LEU A 124 24.64 -37.54 28.85
N SER A 125 25.25 -38.47 29.56
CA SER A 125 25.83 -39.69 28.96
C SER A 125 24.77 -40.60 28.33
N ASP A 126 23.63 -40.79 29.01
CA ASP A 126 22.50 -41.58 28.52
C ASP A 126 21.89 -40.93 27.25
N ALA A 127 21.95 -39.62 27.16
CA ALA A 127 21.54 -38.85 25.96
C ALA A 127 22.62 -38.87 24.84
N GLY A 128 23.76 -39.53 25.03
CA GLY A 128 24.83 -39.63 24.04
C GLY A 128 25.89 -38.51 24.09
N VAL A 129 25.88 -37.67 25.12
CA VAL A 129 26.87 -36.59 25.28
C VAL A 129 28.12 -37.13 25.93
N THR A 130 29.19 -37.28 25.15
CA THR A 130 30.51 -37.64 25.68
C THR A 130 31.45 -36.43 25.72
N LYS A 131 32.43 -36.46 26.62
CA LYS A 131 33.43 -35.39 26.77
C LYS A 131 34.14 -35.08 25.45
N SER A 132 34.63 -36.08 24.74
CA SER A 132 35.35 -35.91 23.47
C SER A 132 34.49 -35.31 22.38
N ALA A 133 33.27 -35.85 22.20
CA ALA A 133 32.33 -35.35 21.17
C ALA A 133 31.89 -33.91 21.48
N LEU A 134 31.64 -33.61 22.78
CA LEU A 134 31.30 -32.27 23.22
C LEU A 134 32.44 -31.27 23.00
N GLN A 135 33.67 -31.65 23.27
CA GLN A 135 34.85 -30.80 23.02
C GLN A 135 35.00 -30.48 21.52
N THR A 136 34.81 -31.47 20.67
CA THR A 136 34.84 -31.26 19.21
C THR A 136 33.74 -30.30 18.79
N ALA A 137 32.53 -30.51 19.27
CA ALA A 137 31.39 -29.63 18.94
C ALA A 137 31.58 -28.18 19.47
N ILE A 138 32.19 -28.02 20.67
CA ILE A 138 32.55 -26.71 21.23
C ILE A 138 33.63 -26.02 20.38
N ALA A 139 34.63 -26.76 19.88
CA ALA A 139 35.66 -26.22 19.01
C ALA A 139 35.04 -25.70 17.68
N GLU A 140 34.10 -26.44 17.11
CA GLU A 140 33.36 -26.01 15.93
C GLU A 140 32.47 -24.79 16.23
N LEU A 141 31.73 -24.80 17.34
CA LEU A 141 30.88 -23.67 17.78
C LEU A 141 31.68 -22.38 17.87
N ARG A 142 32.82 -22.46 18.49
CA ARG A 142 33.70 -21.31 18.77
C ARG A 142 34.47 -20.81 17.55
N GLY A 143 34.74 -21.68 16.58
CA GLY A 143 35.54 -21.33 15.39
C GLY A 143 36.90 -20.70 15.74
N GLY A 144 37.56 -21.18 16.81
CA GLY A 144 38.84 -20.66 17.32
C GLY A 144 38.74 -19.41 18.20
N LYS A 145 37.54 -18.89 18.46
CA LYS A 145 37.34 -17.72 19.36
C LYS A 145 37.47 -18.14 20.84
N LYS A 146 37.96 -17.21 21.66
CA LYS A 146 38.07 -17.36 23.12
C LYS A 146 37.03 -16.51 23.81
N ALA A 147 36.54 -16.96 24.96
CA ALA A 147 35.60 -16.19 25.77
C ALA A 147 36.34 -15.09 26.57
N THR A 148 36.65 -13.98 25.90
CA THR A 148 37.42 -12.86 26.48
C THR A 148 36.51 -11.70 26.91
N ALA A 149 35.22 -11.71 26.54
CA ALA A 149 34.21 -10.73 26.92
C ALA A 149 33.03 -11.42 27.61
N GLU A 150 32.29 -10.66 28.42
CA GLU A 150 31.10 -11.16 29.12
C GLU A 150 29.98 -11.58 28.17
N THR A 151 30.01 -11.05 26.94
CA THR A 151 29.03 -11.29 25.84
C THR A 151 29.49 -12.34 24.82
N SER A 152 30.53 -13.13 25.14
CA SER A 152 31.20 -14.00 24.17
C SER A 152 30.26 -14.98 23.44
N GLU A 153 29.24 -15.54 24.10
CA GLU A 153 28.26 -16.44 23.49
C GLU A 153 27.37 -15.75 22.42
N GLU A 154 27.21 -14.44 22.52
CA GLU A 154 26.47 -13.68 21.49
C GLU A 154 27.25 -13.57 20.18
N THR A 155 28.59 -13.68 20.28
CA THR A 155 29.48 -13.56 19.11
C THR A 155 29.67 -14.87 18.34
N TYR A 156 29.20 -16.01 18.87
CA TYR A 156 29.31 -17.31 18.22
C TYR A 156 28.20 -17.44 17.15
N GLN A 157 28.59 -17.87 15.94
CA GLN A 157 27.69 -18.05 14.81
C GLN A 157 26.85 -16.80 14.49
N ALA A 158 27.50 -15.64 14.50
CA ALA A 158 26.83 -14.37 14.28
C ALA A 158 26.06 -14.32 12.92
N LEU A 159 26.60 -14.97 11.88
CA LEU A 159 25.92 -15.06 10.58
C LEU A 159 24.60 -15.84 10.64
N GLN A 160 24.54 -16.92 11.40
CA GLN A 160 23.28 -17.70 11.53
C GLN A 160 22.22 -16.96 12.36
N LYS A 161 22.68 -16.09 13.30
CA LYS A 161 21.78 -15.32 14.16
C LYS A 161 21.25 -14.06 13.47
N TYR A 162 22.10 -13.37 12.72
CA TYR A 162 21.85 -12.03 12.22
C TYR A 162 21.84 -11.93 10.71
N ALA A 163 21.90 -13.06 9.98
CA ALA A 163 21.85 -13.07 8.53
C ALA A 163 21.14 -14.32 8.01
N ARG A 164 20.45 -14.18 6.87
CA ARG A 164 19.77 -15.27 6.17
C ARG A 164 20.67 -15.77 5.05
N ASN A 165 20.80 -17.09 4.90
CA ASN A 165 21.57 -17.69 3.81
C ASN A 165 20.70 -17.85 2.56
N LEU A 166 20.78 -16.89 1.63
CA LEU A 166 19.98 -16.88 0.41
C LEU A 166 20.27 -18.05 -0.51
N VAL A 167 21.51 -18.59 -0.52
CA VAL A 167 21.84 -19.76 -1.34
C VAL A 167 21.16 -21.03 -0.82
N GLU A 168 21.08 -21.21 0.50
CA GLU A 168 20.33 -22.33 1.09
C GLU A 168 18.82 -22.18 0.88
N GLU A 169 18.29 -20.97 1.01
CA GLU A 169 16.88 -20.68 0.70
C GLU A 169 16.54 -20.94 -0.77
N ALA A 170 17.44 -20.56 -1.69
CA ALA A 170 17.30 -20.89 -3.12
C ALA A 170 17.31 -22.40 -3.36
N ARG A 171 18.20 -23.15 -2.71
CA ARG A 171 18.22 -24.62 -2.79
C ARG A 171 16.95 -25.26 -2.25
N ALA A 172 16.37 -24.67 -1.22
CA ALA A 172 15.11 -25.12 -0.62
C ALA A 172 13.87 -24.69 -1.43
N GLY A 173 14.03 -23.91 -2.53
CA GLY A 173 12.92 -23.40 -3.33
C GLY A 173 12.04 -22.35 -2.64
N LYS A 174 12.58 -21.68 -1.62
CA LYS A 174 11.85 -20.69 -0.84
C LYS A 174 11.87 -19.28 -1.45
N LEU A 175 12.83 -18.99 -2.34
CA LEU A 175 12.94 -17.69 -2.99
C LEU A 175 12.02 -17.61 -4.21
N ASP A 176 11.48 -16.41 -4.44
CA ASP A 176 10.64 -16.13 -5.59
C ASP A 176 11.44 -16.14 -6.90
N PRO A 177 10.84 -16.55 -8.04
CA PRO A 177 11.52 -16.49 -9.33
C PRO A 177 11.80 -15.02 -9.70
N VAL A 178 13.03 -14.76 -10.14
CA VAL A 178 13.44 -13.41 -10.56
C VAL A 178 13.39 -13.32 -12.08
N ILE A 179 12.64 -12.35 -12.58
CA ILE A 179 12.34 -12.18 -14.00
C ILE A 179 12.71 -10.74 -14.40
N GLY A 180 13.30 -10.59 -15.61
CA GLY A 180 13.56 -9.27 -16.20
C GLY A 180 14.69 -8.46 -15.56
N ARG A 181 15.58 -9.10 -14.77
CA ARG A 181 16.73 -8.44 -14.11
C ARG A 181 18.08 -9.03 -14.52
N ASP A 182 18.15 -9.61 -15.70
CA ASP A 182 19.34 -10.31 -16.19
C ASP A 182 20.54 -9.39 -16.39
N GLU A 183 20.33 -8.17 -16.85
CA GLU A 183 21.38 -7.19 -17.09
C GLU A 183 22.01 -6.71 -15.78
N GLU A 184 21.19 -6.37 -14.80
CA GLU A 184 21.63 -5.93 -13.48
C GLU A 184 22.37 -7.05 -12.76
N ILE A 185 21.83 -8.29 -12.77
CA ILE A 185 22.50 -9.46 -12.17
C ILE A 185 23.85 -9.70 -12.86
N ARG A 186 23.90 -9.63 -14.18
CA ARG A 186 25.16 -9.76 -14.94
C ARG A 186 26.15 -8.66 -14.56
N ARG A 187 25.68 -7.45 -14.39
CA ARG A 187 26.51 -6.32 -13.94
C ARG A 187 27.05 -6.52 -12.53
N VAL A 188 26.22 -7.02 -11.60
CA VAL A 188 26.63 -7.38 -10.24
C VAL A 188 27.72 -8.47 -10.29
N LEU A 189 27.54 -9.52 -11.07
CA LEU A 189 28.52 -10.59 -11.25
C LEU A 189 29.86 -10.06 -11.79
N GLN A 190 29.82 -9.17 -12.78
CA GLN A 190 31.01 -8.51 -13.31
C GLN A 190 31.77 -7.73 -12.24
N ILE A 191 31.05 -6.95 -11.43
CA ILE A 191 31.66 -6.15 -10.35
C ILE A 191 32.26 -7.04 -9.28
N LEU A 192 31.55 -8.08 -8.82
CA LEU A 192 32.04 -9.04 -7.82
C LEU A 192 33.31 -9.79 -8.28
N SER A 193 33.49 -9.95 -9.59
CA SER A 193 34.66 -10.61 -10.18
C SER A 193 35.88 -9.67 -10.35
N ARG A 194 35.74 -8.38 -10.09
CA ARG A 194 36.86 -7.42 -10.24
C ARG A 194 37.88 -7.57 -9.12
N ARG A 195 39.11 -7.14 -9.40
CA ARG A 195 40.21 -7.14 -8.41
C ARG A 195 40.05 -6.00 -7.40
N THR A 196 39.54 -4.85 -7.82
CA THR A 196 39.32 -3.64 -7.00
C THR A 196 37.95 -3.09 -7.32
N LYS A 197 37.35 -2.33 -6.40
CA LYS A 197 35.95 -1.84 -6.50
C LYS A 197 34.99 -2.99 -6.81
N ASN A 198 35.13 -4.07 -6.09
CA ASN A 198 34.42 -5.31 -6.25
C ASN A 198 33.16 -5.42 -5.38
N ASN A 199 32.71 -4.34 -4.80
CA ASN A 199 31.47 -4.26 -4.03
C ASN A 199 30.45 -3.48 -4.86
N PRO A 200 29.39 -4.13 -5.41
CA PRO A 200 28.30 -3.41 -6.05
C PRO A 200 27.39 -2.73 -5.02
N VAL A 201 26.87 -1.57 -5.38
CA VAL A 201 25.76 -0.95 -4.67
C VAL A 201 24.61 -0.73 -5.66
N LEU A 202 23.46 -1.33 -5.35
CA LEU A 202 22.23 -1.23 -6.09
C LEU A 202 21.53 0.08 -5.71
N ILE A 203 21.33 0.95 -6.69
CA ILE A 203 20.71 2.26 -6.49
C ILE A 203 19.42 2.31 -7.28
N GLY A 204 18.32 2.55 -6.62
CA GLY A 204 17.00 2.67 -7.26
C GLY A 204 15.94 3.07 -6.26
N GLU A 205 14.79 3.47 -6.76
CA GLU A 205 13.65 3.85 -5.95
C GLU A 205 13.12 2.66 -5.12
N PRO A 206 12.40 2.91 -4.01
CA PRO A 206 11.76 1.84 -3.23
C PRO A 206 10.80 1.04 -4.12
N GLY A 207 10.79 -0.30 -3.97
CA GLY A 207 9.87 -1.15 -4.74
C GLY A 207 10.31 -1.49 -6.17
N THR A 208 11.50 -1.04 -6.63
CA THR A 208 12.02 -1.40 -7.97
C THR A 208 12.65 -2.79 -8.06
N GLY A 209 12.69 -3.55 -6.97
CA GLY A 209 13.16 -4.94 -6.96
C GLY A 209 14.68 -5.10 -6.74
N LYS A 210 15.32 -4.19 -5.99
CA LYS A 210 16.75 -4.29 -5.63
C LYS A 210 17.08 -5.59 -4.91
N THR A 211 16.29 -6.01 -3.96
CA THR A 211 16.46 -7.26 -3.20
C THR A 211 16.29 -8.48 -4.09
N ALA A 212 15.33 -8.45 -5.03
CA ALA A 212 15.10 -9.52 -5.99
C ALA A 212 16.34 -9.81 -6.87
N ILE A 213 17.13 -8.78 -7.24
CA ILE A 213 18.38 -8.96 -7.98
C ILE A 213 19.37 -9.85 -7.21
N VAL A 214 19.43 -9.67 -5.89
CA VAL A 214 20.32 -10.45 -5.03
C VAL A 214 19.81 -11.87 -4.83
N GLU A 215 18.51 -12.05 -4.74
CA GLU A 215 17.85 -13.36 -4.71
C GLU A 215 18.06 -14.12 -6.03
N GLY A 216 17.94 -13.42 -7.17
CA GLY A 216 18.27 -13.97 -8.49
C GLY A 216 19.74 -14.37 -8.61
N LEU A 217 20.65 -13.60 -8.01
CA LEU A 217 22.06 -14.00 -7.92
C LEU A 217 22.22 -15.31 -7.12
N ALA A 218 21.51 -15.47 -6.00
CA ALA A 218 21.53 -16.71 -5.23
C ALA A 218 21.02 -17.90 -6.03
N GLN A 219 19.95 -17.73 -6.82
CA GLN A 219 19.41 -18.75 -7.70
C GLN A 219 20.42 -19.16 -8.80
N ARG A 220 21.12 -18.19 -9.41
CA ARG A 220 22.17 -18.46 -10.39
C ARG A 220 23.39 -19.15 -9.78
N ILE A 221 23.75 -18.86 -8.54
CA ILE A 221 24.81 -19.59 -7.83
C ILE A 221 24.41 -21.07 -7.68
N VAL A 222 23.15 -21.33 -7.30
CA VAL A 222 22.64 -22.71 -7.12
C VAL A 222 22.57 -23.47 -8.45
N SER A 223 22.17 -22.80 -9.54
CA SER A 223 22.12 -23.42 -10.89
C SER A 223 23.49 -23.54 -11.55
N GLY A 224 24.53 -22.92 -10.96
CA GLY A 224 25.88 -22.91 -11.53
C GLY A 224 26.10 -21.92 -12.68
N ASP A 225 25.12 -21.05 -12.97
CA ASP A 225 25.17 -20.02 -14.02
C ASP A 225 25.86 -18.75 -13.51
N VAL A 226 27.07 -18.94 -13.03
CA VAL A 226 27.94 -17.86 -12.52
C VAL A 226 29.40 -18.15 -12.87
N PRO A 227 30.29 -17.13 -12.93
CA PRO A 227 31.71 -17.33 -13.07
C PRO A 227 32.29 -18.31 -12.04
N GLU A 228 33.32 -19.08 -12.45
CA GLU A 228 33.95 -20.16 -11.65
C GLU A 228 34.29 -19.73 -10.23
N ASN A 229 34.81 -18.51 -10.08
CA ASN A 229 35.19 -17.92 -8.79
C ASN A 229 34.03 -17.58 -7.86
N LEU A 230 32.78 -17.72 -8.32
CA LEU A 230 31.58 -17.42 -7.56
C LEU A 230 30.71 -18.67 -7.26
N LYS A 231 30.96 -19.82 -7.88
CA LYS A 231 30.15 -21.06 -7.76
C LYS A 231 30.02 -21.57 -6.33
N ASP A 232 31.11 -21.50 -5.54
CA ASP A 232 31.14 -22.02 -4.16
C ASP A 232 30.90 -20.94 -3.12
N LYS A 233 30.51 -19.72 -3.54
CA LYS A 233 30.28 -18.64 -2.57
C LYS A 233 28.92 -18.79 -1.90
N LYS A 234 28.90 -18.44 -0.62
CA LYS A 234 27.67 -18.28 0.15
C LYS A 234 27.25 -16.83 0.11
N LEU A 235 25.97 -16.59 -0.06
CA LEU A 235 25.39 -15.25 -0.07
C LEU A 235 24.47 -15.10 1.14
N TYR A 236 24.81 -14.19 2.03
CA TYR A 236 24.06 -13.91 3.24
C TYR A 236 23.41 -12.52 3.17
N SER A 237 22.14 -12.44 3.51
CA SER A 237 21.43 -11.17 3.68
C SER A 237 21.45 -10.78 5.15
N LEU A 238 22.03 -9.64 5.46
CA LEU A 238 22.12 -9.11 6.83
C LEU A 238 20.75 -8.61 7.30
N ASP A 239 20.30 -9.09 8.44
CA ASP A 239 19.05 -8.64 9.07
C ASP A 239 19.36 -7.53 10.08
N MET A 240 19.10 -6.28 9.67
CA MET A 240 19.30 -5.11 10.50
C MET A 240 18.38 -5.10 11.72
N GLY A 241 17.15 -5.62 11.56
CA GLY A 241 16.19 -5.74 12.66
C GLY A 241 16.69 -6.67 13.75
N ALA A 242 17.21 -7.83 13.37
CA ALA A 242 17.78 -8.81 14.31
C ALA A 242 19.03 -8.27 15.03
N LEU A 243 19.86 -7.45 14.36
CA LEU A 243 21.02 -6.82 14.97
C LEU A 243 20.65 -5.81 16.05
N VAL A 244 19.58 -5.07 15.86
CA VAL A 244 19.12 -4.00 16.79
C VAL A 244 18.20 -4.56 17.86
N ALA A 245 17.41 -5.60 17.57
CA ALA A 245 16.46 -6.18 18.50
C ALA A 245 17.13 -6.63 19.81
N GLY A 246 16.61 -6.14 20.95
CA GLY A 246 17.11 -6.47 22.28
C GLY A 246 18.46 -5.84 22.67
N ALA A 247 19.08 -5.05 21.80
CA ALA A 247 20.28 -4.30 22.16
C ALA A 247 19.90 -3.12 23.06
N LYS A 248 20.26 -3.21 24.35
CA LYS A 248 19.97 -2.15 25.34
C LYS A 248 20.93 -0.97 25.21
N TYR A 249 22.14 -1.20 24.73
CA TYR A 249 23.22 -0.21 24.62
C TYR A 249 23.85 -0.23 23.22
N LYS A 250 24.32 0.92 22.78
CA LYS A 250 25.03 1.13 21.50
C LYS A 250 26.17 0.11 21.27
N GLY A 251 26.93 -0.22 22.32
CA GLY A 251 28.05 -1.15 22.25
C GLY A 251 27.65 -2.58 21.85
N GLU A 252 26.46 -3.04 22.22
CA GLU A 252 25.98 -4.40 21.89
C GLU A 252 25.73 -4.55 20.39
N PHE A 253 25.12 -3.57 19.75
CA PHE A 253 24.94 -3.56 18.30
C PHE A 253 26.28 -3.55 17.56
N GLU A 254 27.22 -2.68 17.97
CA GLU A 254 28.54 -2.59 17.38
C GLU A 254 29.30 -3.94 17.51
N GLU A 255 29.19 -4.60 18.65
CA GLU A 255 29.81 -5.90 18.89
C GLU A 255 29.20 -7.02 18.04
N ARG A 256 27.86 -7.04 17.89
CA ARG A 256 27.15 -7.98 17.02
C ARG A 256 27.56 -7.80 15.56
N LEU A 257 27.54 -6.56 15.05
CA LEU A 257 27.96 -6.24 13.69
C LEU A 257 29.42 -6.60 13.46
N LYS A 258 30.31 -6.27 14.41
CA LYS A 258 31.74 -6.64 14.36
C LYS A 258 31.94 -8.15 14.31
N SER A 259 31.11 -8.89 15.04
CA SER A 259 31.16 -10.36 15.03
C SER A 259 30.75 -10.94 13.68
N VAL A 260 29.72 -10.39 13.03
CA VAL A 260 29.32 -10.76 11.66
C VAL A 260 30.46 -10.45 10.68
N VAL A 261 31.03 -9.25 10.74
CA VAL A 261 32.13 -8.86 9.85
C VAL A 261 33.35 -9.76 10.03
N ASN A 262 33.71 -10.07 11.28
CA ASN A 262 34.83 -10.97 11.56
C ASN A 262 34.59 -12.38 11.04
N GLU A 263 33.37 -12.90 11.10
CA GLU A 263 33.02 -14.22 10.58
C GLU A 263 33.06 -14.26 9.04
N VAL A 264 32.60 -13.18 8.39
CA VAL A 264 32.70 -13.04 6.93
C VAL A 264 34.15 -12.92 6.47
N THR A 265 34.96 -12.13 7.16
CA THR A 265 36.38 -11.97 6.83
C THR A 265 37.20 -13.26 7.06
N ALA A 266 36.90 -14.01 8.13
CA ALA A 266 37.53 -15.30 8.43
C ALA A 266 37.23 -16.36 7.35
N ALA A 267 36.18 -16.20 6.56
CA ALA A 267 35.85 -17.08 5.44
C ALA A 267 36.70 -16.79 4.17
N GLU A 268 37.71 -15.92 4.24
CA GLU A 268 38.65 -15.61 3.15
C GLU A 268 38.01 -15.34 1.79
N GLY A 269 36.90 -14.58 1.80
CA GLY A 269 36.13 -14.24 0.61
C GLY A 269 35.19 -15.37 0.13
N GLY A 270 34.98 -16.42 0.92
CA GLY A 270 33.98 -17.47 0.66
C GLY A 270 32.53 -17.01 0.84
N ILE A 271 32.35 -15.83 1.47
CA ILE A 271 31.04 -15.27 1.80
C ILE A 271 30.89 -13.90 1.15
N ILE A 272 29.71 -13.66 0.61
CA ILE A 272 29.25 -12.36 0.11
C ILE A 272 28.15 -11.90 1.06
N LEU A 273 28.24 -10.68 1.58
CA LEU A 273 27.26 -10.10 2.49
C LEU A 273 26.38 -9.10 1.76
N PHE A 274 25.10 -9.37 1.67
CA PHE A 274 24.12 -8.39 1.21
C PHE A 274 23.63 -7.54 2.37
N ILE A 275 23.62 -6.23 2.18
CA ILE A 275 23.18 -5.24 3.16
C ILE A 275 22.12 -4.38 2.48
N ASP A 276 20.86 -4.64 2.82
CA ASP A 276 19.78 -3.77 2.39
C ASP A 276 19.78 -2.48 3.20
N GLU A 277 19.30 -1.39 2.60
CA GLU A 277 19.35 -0.04 3.21
C GLU A 277 20.73 0.29 3.81
N ILE A 278 21.80 0.00 3.09
CA ILE A 278 23.20 0.14 3.57
C ILE A 278 23.51 1.57 4.09
N HIS A 279 22.74 2.57 3.66
CA HIS A 279 22.83 3.94 4.16
C HIS A 279 22.58 4.05 5.66
N THR A 280 21.78 3.14 6.26
CA THR A 280 21.51 3.11 7.70
C THR A 280 22.79 2.86 8.51
N LEU A 281 23.71 2.07 7.97
CA LEU A 281 25.01 1.81 8.58
C LEU A 281 26.03 2.93 8.37
N VAL A 282 25.84 3.74 7.29
CA VAL A 282 26.80 4.80 6.91
C VAL A 282 26.38 6.15 7.45
N GLY A 283 25.08 6.42 7.54
CA GLY A 283 24.52 7.73 7.87
C GLY A 283 24.28 7.99 9.35
N ALA A 284 24.35 6.99 10.17
CA ALA A 284 23.97 7.05 11.57
C ALA A 284 24.87 7.93 12.48
N GLY A 285 25.98 8.46 11.97
CA GLY A 285 27.02 9.15 12.78
C GLY A 285 26.80 10.64 13.03
N LYS A 286 25.71 11.29 12.60
CA LYS A 286 25.56 12.77 12.68
C LYS A 286 24.56 13.30 13.71
N SER A 287 23.76 12.47 14.34
CA SER A 287 22.93 12.86 15.49
C SER A 287 23.57 12.38 16.79
N GLU A 288 23.51 13.18 17.85
CA GLU A 288 24.00 12.77 19.18
C GLU A 288 23.35 11.45 19.60
N GLY A 289 24.15 10.36 19.61
CA GLY A 289 23.69 9.01 19.94
C GLY A 289 23.57 8.03 18.78
N ALA A 290 23.79 8.45 17.53
CA ALA A 290 23.68 7.58 16.37
C ALA A 290 24.89 6.66 16.16
N MET A 291 24.63 5.47 15.62
CA MET A 291 25.57 4.37 15.46
C MET A 291 26.59 4.64 14.35
N ASP A 292 27.87 4.59 14.62
CA ASP A 292 28.92 4.73 13.62
C ASP A 292 29.39 3.35 13.12
N ALA A 293 28.46 2.59 12.58
CA ALA A 293 28.72 1.26 12.00
C ALA A 293 29.65 1.32 10.77
N ALA A 294 29.73 2.47 10.12
CA ALA A 294 30.64 2.66 9.00
C ALA A 294 32.09 2.44 9.38
N ASN A 295 32.50 2.82 10.58
CA ASN A 295 33.87 2.64 11.06
C ASN A 295 34.25 1.17 11.30
N ILE A 296 33.27 0.29 11.49
CA ILE A 296 33.47 -1.16 11.59
C ILE A 296 33.67 -1.77 10.19
N LEU A 297 32.89 -1.32 9.19
CA LEU A 297 32.94 -1.86 7.82
C LEU A 297 34.16 -1.33 7.03
N LYS A 298 34.52 -0.06 7.18
CA LYS A 298 35.59 0.62 6.41
C LYS A 298 36.91 -0.12 6.39
N PRO A 299 37.47 -0.61 7.52
CA PRO A 299 38.75 -1.31 7.51
C PRO A 299 38.72 -2.62 6.69
N ALA A 300 37.66 -3.43 6.84
CA ALA A 300 37.50 -4.70 6.13
C ALA A 300 37.27 -4.47 4.61
N LEU A 301 36.46 -3.46 4.25
CA LEU A 301 36.27 -3.01 2.85
C LEU A 301 37.58 -2.46 2.26
N ALA A 302 38.37 -1.71 3.05
CA ALA A 302 39.61 -1.11 2.61
C ALA A 302 40.67 -2.16 2.28
N ARG A 303 40.74 -3.23 3.06
CA ARG A 303 41.66 -4.35 2.83
C ARG A 303 41.17 -5.34 1.78
N GLY A 304 39.91 -5.22 1.34
CA GLY A 304 39.27 -6.14 0.38
C GLY A 304 38.90 -7.51 1.00
N GLU A 305 38.89 -7.59 2.32
CA GLU A 305 38.53 -8.78 3.09
C GLU A 305 37.03 -9.03 3.13
N LEU A 306 36.24 -7.94 3.09
CA LEU A 306 34.78 -7.98 3.04
C LEU A 306 34.31 -7.81 1.60
N ARG A 307 33.57 -8.79 1.10
CA ARG A 307 32.78 -8.69 -0.14
C ARG A 307 31.34 -8.42 0.22
N SER A 308 30.82 -7.31 -0.26
CA SER A 308 29.44 -6.89 0.05
C SER A 308 28.70 -6.40 -1.18
N ILE A 309 27.37 -6.60 -1.16
CA ILE A 309 26.41 -5.97 -2.06
C ILE A 309 25.59 -5.02 -1.19
N GLY A 310 25.54 -3.75 -1.54
CA GLY A 310 24.70 -2.77 -0.86
C GLY A 310 23.43 -2.50 -1.68
N ALA A 311 22.34 -2.12 -1.04
CA ALA A 311 21.16 -1.54 -1.70
C ALA A 311 20.77 -0.24 -0.99
N THR A 312 20.37 0.77 -1.76
CA THR A 312 19.94 2.08 -1.24
C THR A 312 19.15 2.85 -2.31
N THR A 313 18.56 3.98 -1.93
CA THR A 313 17.95 4.91 -2.88
C THR A 313 18.97 5.89 -3.45
N LEU A 314 18.63 6.59 -4.53
CA LEU A 314 19.51 7.61 -5.13
C LEU A 314 19.77 8.78 -4.17
N GLU A 315 18.73 9.25 -3.51
CA GLU A 315 18.81 10.36 -2.54
C GLU A 315 19.75 10.01 -1.38
N GLU A 316 19.61 8.81 -0.82
CA GLU A 316 20.41 8.34 0.30
C GLU A 316 21.85 8.05 -0.10
N TYR A 317 22.07 7.55 -1.34
CA TYR A 317 23.40 7.38 -1.89
C TYR A 317 24.14 8.72 -1.98
N GLN A 318 23.52 9.75 -2.55
CA GLN A 318 24.08 11.10 -2.65
C GLN A 318 24.33 11.72 -1.28
N LYS A 319 23.41 11.52 -0.33
CA LYS A 319 23.49 12.11 0.99
C LYS A 319 24.60 11.49 1.86
N TYR A 320 24.81 10.19 1.76
CA TYR A 320 25.66 9.42 2.68
C TYR A 320 26.91 8.84 2.03
N PHE A 321 26.84 8.31 0.79
CA PHE A 321 27.96 7.65 0.13
C PHE A 321 28.86 8.61 -0.64
N GLU A 322 28.33 9.51 -1.44
CA GLU A 322 29.12 10.47 -2.23
C GLU A 322 29.94 11.42 -1.37
N LYS A 323 29.47 11.68 -0.14
CA LYS A 323 30.19 12.51 0.83
C LYS A 323 31.34 11.78 1.51
N ASP A 324 31.34 10.45 1.50
CA ASP A 324 32.40 9.61 2.06
C ASP A 324 33.28 9.02 0.97
N LYS A 325 34.35 9.75 0.63
CA LYS A 325 35.32 9.33 -0.41
C LYS A 325 35.97 7.96 -0.19
N ALA A 326 35.96 7.46 1.03
CA ALA A 326 36.53 6.15 1.33
C ALA A 326 35.59 5.04 0.88
N LEU A 327 34.29 5.19 1.08
CA LEU A 327 33.26 4.27 0.59
C LEU A 327 33.05 4.39 -0.92
N GLU A 328 32.97 5.60 -1.46
CA GLU A 328 32.80 5.83 -2.90
C GLU A 328 33.87 5.11 -3.74
N ARG A 329 35.13 5.07 -3.27
CA ARG A 329 36.22 4.36 -3.95
C ARG A 329 36.15 2.84 -3.87
N ARG A 330 35.28 2.27 -3.02
CA ARG A 330 35.16 0.84 -2.76
C ARG A 330 33.91 0.21 -3.37
N PHE A 331 32.88 1.01 -3.53
CA PHE A 331 31.64 0.57 -4.15
C PHE A 331 31.56 0.98 -5.62
N GLN A 332 30.88 0.17 -6.41
CA GLN A 332 30.53 0.46 -7.80
C GLN A 332 29.03 0.45 -7.93
N THR A 333 28.48 1.54 -8.46
CA THR A 333 27.04 1.72 -8.62
C THR A 333 26.47 0.81 -9.71
N VAL A 334 25.28 0.27 -9.44
CA VAL A 334 24.40 -0.41 -10.38
C VAL A 334 23.04 0.22 -10.25
N THR A 335 22.59 0.94 -11.28
CA THR A 335 21.28 1.56 -11.29
C THR A 335 20.21 0.49 -11.50
N VAL A 336 19.13 0.56 -10.73
CA VAL A 336 17.97 -0.32 -10.79
C VAL A 336 16.76 0.55 -11.08
N ASP A 337 16.46 0.68 -12.35
CA ASP A 337 15.34 1.48 -12.82
C ASP A 337 14.00 0.75 -12.64
N GLU A 338 12.90 1.51 -12.65
CA GLU A 338 11.55 0.96 -12.71
C GLU A 338 11.41 0.10 -13.99
N PRO A 339 10.91 -1.15 -13.89
CA PRO A 339 10.73 -2.01 -15.06
C PRO A 339 9.69 -1.42 -16.02
N THR A 340 9.80 -1.77 -17.30
CA THR A 340 8.75 -1.43 -18.27
C THR A 340 7.43 -2.12 -17.89
N PRO A 341 6.28 -1.62 -18.35
CA PRO A 341 4.99 -2.29 -18.11
C PRO A 341 4.98 -3.74 -18.58
N GLU A 342 5.61 -4.03 -19.69
CA GLU A 342 5.73 -5.38 -20.28
C GLU A 342 6.56 -6.32 -19.39
N ASP A 343 7.67 -5.81 -18.87
CA ASP A 343 8.51 -6.56 -17.92
C ASP A 343 7.77 -6.77 -16.59
N ALA A 344 7.06 -5.75 -16.10
CA ALA A 344 6.25 -5.86 -14.89
C ALA A 344 5.14 -6.91 -15.03
N ILE A 345 4.43 -6.97 -16.17
CA ILE A 345 3.43 -8.02 -16.44
C ILE A 345 4.11 -9.40 -16.42
N SER A 346 5.29 -9.52 -17.02
CA SER A 346 6.05 -10.78 -17.03
C SER A 346 6.46 -11.20 -15.62
N ILE A 347 6.87 -10.25 -14.77
CA ILE A 347 7.17 -10.49 -13.36
C ILE A 347 5.93 -10.99 -12.61
N LEU A 348 4.78 -10.32 -12.76
CA LEU A 348 3.54 -10.73 -12.10
C LEU A 348 3.09 -12.13 -12.56
N ARG A 349 3.24 -12.47 -13.86
CA ARG A 349 2.97 -13.81 -14.38
C ARG A 349 3.84 -14.88 -13.73
N GLY A 350 5.11 -14.57 -13.50
CA GLY A 350 6.02 -15.48 -12.80
C GLY A 350 5.70 -15.68 -11.32
N LEU A 351 5.14 -14.66 -10.67
CA LEU A 351 4.73 -14.72 -9.27
C LEU A 351 3.33 -15.32 -9.07
N LYS A 352 2.50 -15.29 -10.11
CA LYS A 352 1.08 -15.66 -10.09
C LYS A 352 0.80 -16.96 -9.33
N GLU A 353 1.48 -18.04 -9.68
CA GLU A 353 1.23 -19.37 -9.10
C GLU A 353 1.46 -19.40 -7.58
N ARG A 354 2.43 -18.64 -7.07
CA ARG A 354 2.70 -18.54 -5.64
C ARG A 354 1.60 -17.80 -4.89
N TYR A 355 1.12 -16.69 -5.44
CA TYR A 355 0.02 -15.92 -4.86
C TYR A 355 -1.30 -16.68 -4.94
N GLU A 356 -1.58 -17.37 -6.05
CA GLU A 356 -2.73 -18.27 -6.18
C GLU A 356 -2.73 -19.36 -5.10
N ASN A 357 -1.57 -19.97 -4.85
CA ASN A 357 -1.41 -21.01 -3.83
C ASN A 357 -1.53 -20.45 -2.41
N HIS A 358 -0.94 -19.25 -2.15
CA HIS A 358 -1.02 -18.62 -0.84
C HIS A 358 -2.44 -18.22 -0.46
N HIS A 359 -3.14 -17.57 -1.37
CA HIS A 359 -4.51 -17.08 -1.14
C HIS A 359 -5.58 -18.13 -1.46
N ARG A 360 -5.21 -19.21 -2.16
CA ARG A 360 -6.11 -20.26 -2.63
C ARG A 360 -7.20 -19.71 -3.55
N VAL A 361 -6.87 -18.78 -4.40
CA VAL A 361 -7.73 -18.15 -5.41
C VAL A 361 -7.03 -18.22 -6.75
N ARG A 362 -7.79 -18.14 -7.84
CA ARG A 362 -7.24 -18.01 -9.18
C ARG A 362 -7.11 -16.55 -9.55
N ILE A 363 -6.08 -16.18 -10.31
CA ILE A 363 -5.86 -14.83 -10.79
C ILE A 363 -5.92 -14.85 -12.32
N GLN A 364 -6.82 -14.07 -12.91
CA GLN A 364 -6.89 -13.96 -14.37
C GLN A 364 -5.67 -13.21 -14.91
N ASP A 365 -5.24 -13.54 -16.13
CA ASP A 365 -4.14 -12.82 -16.79
C ASP A 365 -4.47 -11.34 -17.02
N ASP A 366 -5.73 -11.08 -17.40
CA ASP A 366 -6.24 -9.72 -17.56
C ASP A 366 -6.22 -8.91 -16.25
N ALA A 367 -6.34 -9.57 -15.08
CA ALA A 367 -6.17 -8.94 -13.78
C ALA A 367 -4.72 -8.50 -13.54
N LEU A 368 -3.73 -9.31 -13.96
CA LEU A 368 -2.31 -8.93 -13.88
C LEU A 368 -2.00 -7.73 -14.77
N ILE A 369 -2.52 -7.75 -16.00
CA ILE A 369 -2.40 -6.62 -16.94
C ILE A 369 -3.06 -5.37 -16.35
N ALA A 370 -4.25 -5.52 -15.76
CA ALA A 370 -4.95 -4.44 -15.08
C ALA A 370 -4.15 -3.90 -13.89
N ALA A 371 -3.56 -4.76 -13.06
CA ALA A 371 -2.75 -4.36 -11.91
C ALA A 371 -1.57 -3.47 -12.33
N VAL A 372 -0.85 -3.84 -13.39
CA VAL A 372 0.26 -3.03 -13.92
C VAL A 372 -0.25 -1.72 -14.50
N ARG A 373 -1.23 -1.75 -15.41
CA ARG A 373 -1.73 -0.56 -16.10
C ARG A 373 -2.41 0.43 -15.16
N LEU A 374 -3.26 -0.07 -14.26
CA LEU A 374 -3.98 0.78 -13.32
C LEU A 374 -3.03 1.36 -12.26
N SER A 375 -2.07 0.56 -11.76
CA SER A 375 -1.07 1.09 -10.81
C SER A 375 -0.18 2.15 -11.45
N GLN A 376 0.25 1.96 -12.70
CA GLN A 376 1.05 2.94 -13.42
C GLN A 376 0.29 4.24 -13.62
N ARG A 377 -1.01 4.15 -13.93
CA ARG A 377 -1.86 5.30 -14.21
C ARG A 377 -2.33 6.04 -12.97
N TYR A 378 -2.70 5.30 -11.91
CA TYR A 378 -3.42 5.86 -10.76
C TYR A 378 -2.58 5.95 -9.48
N ILE A 379 -1.45 5.24 -9.39
CA ILE A 379 -0.56 5.23 -8.21
C ILE A 379 0.78 5.82 -8.63
N SER A 380 0.98 7.11 -8.36
CA SER A 380 2.16 7.87 -8.79
C SER A 380 3.27 7.97 -7.73
N ASP A 381 2.98 7.64 -6.48
CA ASP A 381 3.88 7.73 -5.33
C ASP A 381 4.64 6.43 -5.04
N ARG A 382 4.40 5.38 -5.82
CA ARG A 382 5.05 4.07 -5.73
C ARG A 382 5.53 3.62 -7.11
N PHE A 383 6.46 2.66 -7.14
CA PHE A 383 7.10 2.19 -8.35
C PHE A 383 6.74 0.74 -8.69
N LEU A 384 6.79 0.40 -9.98
CA LEU A 384 6.71 -0.98 -10.44
C LEU A 384 7.99 -1.74 -10.08
N PRO A 385 7.91 -3.08 -9.86
CA PRO A 385 6.70 -3.91 -9.93
C PRO A 385 5.90 -3.93 -8.62
N ASP A 386 6.43 -3.40 -7.53
CA ASP A 386 5.91 -3.54 -6.16
C ASP A 386 4.43 -3.10 -6.03
N LYS A 387 4.10 -1.90 -6.53
CA LYS A 387 2.71 -1.41 -6.50
C LYS A 387 1.71 -2.32 -7.23
N ALA A 388 2.13 -3.01 -8.28
CA ALA A 388 1.25 -3.93 -9.03
C ALA A 388 1.16 -5.30 -8.32
N ILE A 389 2.24 -5.74 -7.68
CA ILE A 389 2.25 -6.94 -6.84
C ILE A 389 1.32 -6.74 -5.64
N ASP A 390 1.42 -5.61 -4.95
CA ASP A 390 0.56 -5.26 -3.81
C ASP A 390 -0.93 -5.25 -4.19
N LEU A 391 -1.28 -4.70 -5.38
CA LEU A 391 -2.66 -4.72 -5.87
C LEU A 391 -3.17 -6.14 -6.10
N MET A 392 -2.33 -6.99 -6.70
CA MET A 392 -2.65 -8.39 -6.94
C MET A 392 -2.83 -9.14 -5.62
N ASP A 393 -1.93 -8.91 -4.66
CA ASP A 393 -1.95 -9.53 -3.33
C ASP A 393 -3.20 -9.13 -2.53
N GLU A 394 -3.51 -7.82 -2.48
CA GLU A 394 -4.69 -7.32 -1.77
C GLU A 394 -6.00 -7.79 -2.42
N ALA A 395 -6.09 -7.80 -3.76
CA ALA A 395 -7.26 -8.31 -4.45
C ALA A 395 -7.48 -9.80 -4.18
N ALA A 396 -6.40 -10.59 -4.19
CA ALA A 396 -6.45 -12.02 -3.87
C ALA A 396 -6.81 -12.26 -2.38
N ALA A 397 -6.27 -11.45 -1.47
CA ALA A 397 -6.61 -11.50 -0.05
C ALA A 397 -8.09 -11.14 0.20
N LYS A 398 -8.59 -10.08 -0.47
CA LYS A 398 -10.00 -9.68 -0.41
C LYS A 398 -10.92 -10.81 -0.87
N LEU A 399 -10.63 -11.38 -2.04
CA LEU A 399 -11.42 -12.47 -2.60
C LEU A 399 -11.42 -13.71 -1.69
N ARG A 400 -10.27 -14.06 -1.09
CA ARG A 400 -10.19 -15.12 -0.08
C ARG A 400 -11.09 -14.84 1.10
N MET A 401 -11.08 -13.61 1.63
CA MET A 401 -11.90 -13.20 2.76
C MET A 401 -13.40 -13.28 2.40
N GLU A 402 -13.80 -12.80 1.22
CA GLU A 402 -15.18 -12.88 0.73
C GLU A 402 -15.66 -14.32 0.58
N ARG A 403 -14.79 -15.21 0.12
CA ARG A 403 -15.09 -16.64 0.00
C ARG A 403 -15.23 -17.33 1.35
N ASP A 404 -14.38 -16.99 2.32
CA ASP A 404 -14.36 -17.62 3.64
C ASP A 404 -15.47 -17.04 4.56
N SER A 405 -16.01 -15.86 4.26
CA SER A 405 -17.13 -15.22 4.93
C SER A 405 -18.47 -15.50 4.22
N GLN A 406 -19.56 -15.16 4.88
CA GLN A 406 -20.90 -15.25 4.27
C GLN A 406 -21.04 -14.19 3.17
N PRO A 407 -21.68 -14.51 2.04
CA PRO A 407 -22.01 -13.53 1.00
C PRO A 407 -22.83 -12.36 1.57
N GLU A 408 -22.66 -11.17 0.99
CA GLU A 408 -23.31 -9.94 1.45
C GLU A 408 -24.83 -10.08 1.49
N GLU A 409 -25.42 -10.70 0.46
CA GLU A 409 -26.86 -10.96 0.39
C GLU A 409 -27.37 -11.86 1.53
N LEU A 410 -26.61 -12.90 1.87
CA LEU A 410 -26.97 -13.81 2.96
C LEU A 410 -26.82 -13.11 4.33
N ASP A 411 -25.79 -12.27 4.49
CA ASP A 411 -25.58 -11.50 5.71
C ASP A 411 -26.67 -10.44 5.91
N GLU A 412 -27.09 -9.78 4.84
CA GLU A 412 -28.18 -8.80 4.86
C GLU A 412 -29.51 -9.45 5.27
N ILE A 413 -29.87 -10.56 4.66
CA ILE A 413 -31.08 -11.31 5.01
C ILE A 413 -31.00 -11.80 6.46
N SER A 414 -29.87 -12.33 6.89
CA SER A 414 -29.67 -12.81 8.27
C SER A 414 -29.79 -11.67 9.29
N ARG A 415 -29.27 -10.47 8.97
CA ARG A 415 -29.43 -9.27 9.82
C ARG A 415 -30.88 -8.82 9.86
N ARG A 416 -31.56 -8.80 8.72
CA ARG A 416 -32.97 -8.40 8.64
C ARG A 416 -33.86 -9.35 9.43
N LEU A 417 -33.61 -10.64 9.28
CA LEU A 417 -34.32 -11.70 10.01
C LEU A 417 -34.16 -11.51 11.53
N ARG A 418 -32.94 -11.28 11.99
CA ARG A 418 -32.67 -11.04 13.41
C ARG A 418 -33.36 -9.76 13.91
N GLN A 419 -33.43 -8.71 13.11
CA GLN A 419 -34.12 -7.47 13.43
C GLN A 419 -35.63 -7.73 13.62
N LEU A 420 -36.25 -8.46 12.68
CA LEU A 420 -37.68 -8.82 12.76
C LEU A 420 -37.99 -9.77 13.93
N GLU A 421 -37.10 -10.68 14.26
CA GLU A 421 -37.23 -11.55 15.43
C GLU A 421 -37.23 -10.73 16.74
N ILE A 422 -36.34 -9.71 16.84
CA ILE A 422 -36.29 -8.80 17.99
C ILE A 422 -37.58 -7.99 18.06
N GLU A 423 -38.07 -7.47 16.94
CA GLU A 423 -39.34 -6.73 16.86
C GLU A 423 -40.54 -7.61 17.26
N ARG A 424 -40.57 -8.84 16.76
CA ARG A 424 -41.61 -9.81 17.15
C ARG A 424 -41.66 -10.07 18.66
N GLU A 425 -40.47 -10.22 19.29
CA GLU A 425 -40.45 -10.45 20.76
C GLU A 425 -40.87 -9.19 21.53
N ALA A 426 -40.64 -7.99 21.00
CA ALA A 426 -41.10 -6.72 21.57
C ALA A 426 -42.63 -6.60 21.47
N ILE A 427 -43.22 -6.82 20.28
CA ILE A 427 -44.66 -6.69 20.01
C ILE A 427 -45.46 -7.80 20.69
N LYS A 428 -44.89 -8.98 20.88
CA LYS A 428 -45.50 -10.04 21.67
C LYS A 428 -45.86 -9.63 23.10
N ARG A 429 -45.10 -8.67 23.66
CA ARG A 429 -45.37 -8.09 24.97
C ARG A 429 -46.48 -7.03 24.93
N GLU A 430 -46.72 -6.43 23.79
CA GLU A 430 -47.74 -5.39 23.59
C GLU A 430 -49.11 -5.94 23.18
N ASN A 431 -49.21 -7.27 22.84
CA ASN A 431 -50.45 -8.01 22.47
C ASN A 431 -51.12 -7.51 21.17
N ASP A 432 -50.35 -6.95 20.21
CA ASP A 432 -50.85 -6.51 18.90
C ASP A 432 -50.89 -7.73 17.95
N GLN A 433 -52.01 -8.45 17.91
CA GLN A 433 -52.19 -9.66 17.13
C GLN A 433 -52.05 -9.48 15.62
N PRO A 434 -52.63 -8.43 14.96
CA PRO A 434 -52.47 -8.25 13.52
C PRO A 434 -51.04 -8.02 13.09
N LYS A 435 -50.30 -7.25 13.88
CA LYS A 435 -48.89 -6.95 13.60
C LYS A 435 -47.98 -8.18 13.83
N LEU A 436 -48.32 -9.02 14.84
CA LEU A 436 -47.64 -10.29 15.10
C LEU A 436 -47.81 -11.29 13.96
N GLU A 437 -49.02 -11.40 13.38
CA GLU A 437 -49.28 -12.28 12.23
C GLU A 437 -48.49 -11.84 11.00
N GLN A 438 -48.45 -10.51 10.71
CA GLN A 438 -47.64 -9.98 9.61
C GLN A 438 -46.15 -10.28 9.79
N LEU A 439 -45.61 -10.01 10.99
CA LEU A 439 -44.20 -10.26 11.29
C LEU A 439 -43.83 -11.75 11.20
N ASN A 440 -44.73 -12.64 11.66
CA ASN A 440 -44.51 -14.07 11.54
C ASN A 440 -44.46 -14.53 10.08
N LYS A 441 -45.26 -13.89 9.20
CA LYS A 441 -45.26 -14.18 7.76
C LYS A 441 -43.95 -13.70 7.13
N ASP A 442 -43.56 -12.47 7.41
CA ASP A 442 -42.32 -11.89 6.91
C ASP A 442 -41.08 -12.67 7.37
N ILE A 443 -41.05 -13.09 8.64
CA ILE A 443 -39.98 -13.95 9.18
C ILE A 443 -39.97 -15.32 8.50
N ALA A 444 -41.13 -15.93 8.24
CA ALA A 444 -41.19 -17.23 7.58
C ALA A 444 -40.65 -17.16 6.15
N GLU A 445 -41.09 -16.15 5.38
CA GLU A 445 -40.62 -15.91 4.00
C GLU A 445 -39.11 -15.65 3.94
N LEU A 446 -38.59 -14.75 4.80
CA LEU A 446 -37.16 -14.48 4.86
C LEU A 446 -36.32 -15.67 5.38
N SER A 447 -36.85 -16.45 6.31
CA SER A 447 -36.19 -17.66 6.83
C SER A 447 -36.08 -18.75 5.76
N GLU A 448 -37.07 -18.86 4.86
CA GLU A 448 -37.02 -19.80 3.73
C GLU A 448 -35.97 -19.33 2.72
N GLN A 449 -35.95 -18.04 2.37
CA GLN A 449 -34.94 -17.44 1.48
C GLN A 449 -33.53 -17.60 2.06
N GLU A 450 -33.35 -17.37 3.36
CA GLU A 450 -32.05 -17.57 4.03
C GLU A 450 -31.57 -19.02 3.92
N LYS A 451 -32.44 -19.99 4.14
CA LYS A 451 -32.09 -21.40 4.05
C LYS A 451 -31.67 -21.81 2.64
N ASP A 452 -32.42 -21.35 1.63
CA ASP A 452 -32.12 -21.66 0.24
C ASP A 452 -30.79 -21.09 -0.20
N LEU A 453 -30.55 -19.82 0.11
CA LEU A 453 -29.28 -19.14 -0.20
C LEU A 453 -28.09 -19.77 0.56
N ARG A 454 -28.30 -20.10 1.82
CA ARG A 454 -27.30 -20.80 2.66
C ARG A 454 -26.94 -22.18 2.09
N ALA A 455 -27.93 -22.97 1.70
CA ALA A 455 -27.72 -24.28 1.10
C ALA A 455 -26.96 -24.19 -0.24
N LYS A 456 -27.30 -23.17 -1.07
CA LYS A 456 -26.59 -22.88 -2.33
C LYS A 456 -25.12 -22.49 -2.05
N TRP A 457 -24.90 -21.58 -1.14
CA TRP A 457 -23.56 -21.15 -0.75
C TRP A 457 -22.70 -22.27 -0.15
N GLU A 458 -23.25 -23.05 0.78
CA GLU A 458 -22.53 -24.19 1.38
C GLU A 458 -22.17 -25.24 0.32
N GLY A 459 -23.07 -25.48 -0.62
CA GLY A 459 -22.83 -26.41 -1.73
C GLY A 459 -21.75 -25.94 -2.69
N GLU A 460 -21.69 -24.66 -3.02
CA GLU A 460 -20.61 -24.06 -3.82
C GLU A 460 -19.27 -24.11 -3.06
N LYS A 461 -19.28 -23.72 -1.78
CA LYS A 461 -18.10 -23.72 -0.91
C LYS A 461 -17.46 -25.10 -0.75
N GLU A 462 -18.28 -26.15 -0.64
CA GLU A 462 -17.79 -27.52 -0.52
C GLU A 462 -17.04 -27.96 -1.79
N VAL A 463 -17.60 -27.69 -2.98
CA VAL A 463 -16.93 -28.01 -4.26
C VAL A 463 -15.61 -27.24 -4.41
N ILE A 464 -15.63 -25.95 -4.10
CA ILE A 464 -14.43 -25.10 -4.15
C ILE A 464 -13.36 -25.62 -3.19
N SER A 465 -13.76 -26.03 -1.98
CA SER A 465 -12.82 -26.60 -0.99
C SER A 465 -12.17 -27.89 -1.48
N ARG A 466 -12.89 -28.75 -2.18
CA ARG A 466 -12.35 -29.97 -2.79
C ARG A 466 -11.35 -29.65 -3.90
N ILE A 467 -11.70 -28.74 -4.82
CA ILE A 467 -10.79 -28.30 -5.89
C ILE A 467 -9.46 -27.81 -5.30
N GLN A 468 -9.52 -27.10 -4.18
CA GLN A 468 -8.31 -26.59 -3.54
C GLN A 468 -7.47 -27.65 -2.85
N GLN A 469 -8.10 -28.62 -2.21
CA GLN A 469 -7.39 -29.77 -1.64
C GLN A 469 -6.66 -30.56 -2.73
N ASP A 470 -7.30 -30.73 -3.88
CA ASP A 470 -6.70 -31.44 -5.01
C ASP A 470 -5.52 -30.63 -5.60
N LYS A 471 -5.63 -29.32 -5.72
CA LYS A 471 -4.52 -28.43 -6.12
C LYS A 471 -3.33 -28.50 -5.15
N GLN A 472 -3.58 -28.50 -3.84
CA GLN A 472 -2.51 -28.65 -2.84
C GLN A 472 -1.81 -30.03 -2.96
N GLN A 473 -2.55 -31.08 -3.24
CA GLN A 473 -1.96 -32.40 -3.49
C GLN A 473 -1.10 -32.41 -4.75
N ILE A 474 -1.52 -31.71 -5.81
CA ILE A 474 -0.72 -31.55 -7.04
C ILE A 474 0.62 -30.88 -6.72
N GLU A 475 0.62 -29.80 -5.94
CA GLU A 475 1.85 -29.12 -5.55
C GLU A 475 2.80 -29.99 -4.73
N GLN A 476 2.26 -30.74 -3.77
CA GLN A 476 3.04 -31.70 -2.99
C GLN A 476 3.66 -32.77 -3.89
N LEU A 477 2.87 -33.31 -4.82
CA LEU A 477 3.33 -34.33 -5.77
C LEU A 477 4.35 -33.78 -6.76
N LYS A 478 4.22 -32.54 -7.23
CA LYS A 478 5.24 -31.86 -8.05
C LYS A 478 6.56 -31.72 -7.28
N PHE A 479 6.50 -31.33 -6.02
CA PHE A 479 7.69 -31.24 -5.16
C PHE A 479 8.33 -32.60 -4.93
N GLU A 480 7.55 -33.64 -4.67
CA GLU A 480 8.04 -35.03 -4.53
C GLU A 480 8.67 -35.53 -5.85
N ALA A 481 8.05 -35.24 -7.00
CA ALA A 481 8.59 -35.60 -8.29
C ALA A 481 9.96 -34.92 -8.57
N ALA A 482 10.07 -33.62 -8.27
CA ALA A 482 11.32 -32.89 -8.40
C ALA A 482 12.42 -33.37 -7.44
N ARG A 483 12.04 -33.88 -6.27
CA ARG A 483 12.96 -34.50 -5.32
C ARG A 483 13.40 -35.88 -5.82
N ALA A 484 12.48 -36.75 -6.25
CA ALA A 484 12.77 -38.06 -6.80
C ALA A 484 13.64 -37.98 -8.06
N GLU A 485 13.43 -36.96 -8.89
CA GLU A 485 14.25 -36.72 -10.09
C GLU A 485 15.72 -36.40 -9.73
N ARG A 486 15.93 -35.60 -8.66
CA ARG A 486 17.30 -35.32 -8.15
C ARG A 486 17.95 -36.54 -7.49
N GLU A 487 17.15 -37.43 -6.90
CA GLU A 487 17.61 -38.70 -6.30
C GLU A 487 17.78 -39.80 -7.34
N GLY A 488 17.40 -39.56 -8.63
CA GLY A 488 17.52 -40.52 -9.72
C GLY A 488 16.47 -41.62 -9.80
N ASP A 489 15.39 -41.49 -9.01
CA ASP A 489 14.24 -42.40 -8.98
C ASP A 489 13.23 -42.07 -10.07
N TYR A 490 13.57 -42.38 -11.32
CA TYR A 490 12.70 -42.11 -12.48
C TYR A 490 11.41 -42.95 -12.49
N GLY A 491 11.38 -44.11 -11.78
CA GLY A 491 10.18 -44.89 -11.64
C GLY A 491 9.11 -44.17 -10.85
N ARG A 492 9.50 -43.55 -9.73
CA ARG A 492 8.60 -42.76 -8.90
C ARG A 492 8.17 -41.46 -9.58
N VAL A 493 9.08 -40.84 -10.34
CA VAL A 493 8.75 -39.67 -11.17
C VAL A 493 7.67 -39.99 -12.20
N ALA A 494 7.78 -41.13 -12.87
CA ALA A 494 6.80 -41.56 -13.87
C ALA A 494 5.42 -41.88 -13.20
N GLU A 495 5.40 -42.56 -12.07
CA GLU A 495 4.16 -42.84 -11.31
C GLU A 495 3.44 -41.52 -10.91
N ILE A 496 4.20 -40.56 -10.43
CA ILE A 496 3.64 -39.26 -10.00
C ILE A 496 3.14 -38.47 -11.22
N ARG A 497 3.99 -38.28 -12.25
CA ARG A 497 3.65 -37.41 -13.39
C ARG A 497 2.55 -37.97 -14.29
N TYR A 498 2.61 -39.27 -14.58
CA TYR A 498 1.68 -39.89 -15.54
C TYR A 498 0.47 -40.57 -14.85
N GLY A 499 0.56 -40.87 -13.57
CA GLY A 499 -0.54 -41.45 -12.79
C GLY A 499 -1.29 -40.42 -11.96
N LYS A 500 -0.72 -40.07 -10.80
CA LYS A 500 -1.39 -39.28 -9.78
C LYS A 500 -1.74 -37.85 -10.20
N LEU A 501 -0.81 -37.14 -10.84
CA LEU A 501 -1.08 -35.76 -11.29
C LEU A 501 -2.18 -35.72 -12.34
N ARG A 502 -2.16 -36.63 -13.30
CA ARG A 502 -3.16 -36.67 -14.36
C ARG A 502 -4.56 -37.00 -13.86
N GLN A 503 -4.66 -37.82 -12.83
CA GLN A 503 -5.93 -38.16 -12.18
C GLN A 503 -6.49 -36.92 -11.46
N LEU A 504 -5.70 -36.26 -10.63
CA LEU A 504 -6.10 -35.04 -9.93
C LEU A 504 -6.49 -33.89 -10.87
N GLU A 505 -5.76 -33.72 -11.97
CA GLU A 505 -6.11 -32.73 -13.01
C GLU A 505 -7.48 -33.03 -13.64
N SER A 506 -7.78 -34.31 -13.91
CA SER A 506 -9.08 -34.74 -14.42
C SER A 506 -10.21 -34.54 -13.40
N ASP A 507 -9.94 -34.83 -12.12
CA ASP A 507 -10.89 -34.64 -11.04
C ASP A 507 -11.22 -33.15 -10.84
N ILE A 508 -10.20 -32.28 -10.87
CA ILE A 508 -10.39 -30.82 -10.84
C ILE A 508 -11.23 -30.33 -12.02
N ALA A 509 -10.96 -30.79 -13.23
CA ALA A 509 -11.74 -30.39 -14.40
C ALA A 509 -13.22 -30.79 -14.27
N SER A 510 -13.50 -31.99 -13.76
CA SER A 510 -14.86 -32.47 -13.48
C SER A 510 -15.57 -31.65 -12.41
N GLN A 511 -14.86 -31.33 -11.33
CA GLN A 511 -15.40 -30.51 -10.23
C GLN A 511 -15.67 -29.07 -10.69
N GLN A 512 -14.80 -28.49 -11.54
CA GLN A 512 -15.01 -27.16 -12.14
C GLN A 512 -16.26 -27.12 -13.03
N GLU A 513 -16.50 -28.16 -13.81
CA GLU A 513 -17.70 -28.26 -14.63
C GLU A 513 -18.96 -28.41 -13.78
N GLN A 514 -18.91 -29.18 -12.69
CA GLN A 514 -19.99 -29.26 -11.72
C GLN A 514 -20.29 -27.92 -11.06
N LEU A 515 -19.25 -27.14 -10.72
CA LEU A 515 -19.40 -25.83 -10.14
C LEU A 515 -20.08 -24.87 -11.11
N ARG A 516 -19.60 -24.81 -12.38
CA ARG A 516 -20.21 -23.98 -13.42
C ARG A 516 -21.68 -24.33 -13.65
N SER A 517 -22.05 -25.62 -13.67
CA SER A 517 -23.43 -26.04 -13.83
C SER A 517 -24.33 -25.64 -12.66
N ARG A 518 -23.78 -25.54 -11.43
CA ARG A 518 -24.51 -25.10 -10.24
C ARG A 518 -24.65 -23.60 -10.11
N GLN A 519 -23.62 -22.86 -10.51
CA GLN A 519 -23.59 -21.39 -10.37
C GLN A 519 -24.55 -20.65 -11.29
N GLY A 520 -24.86 -21.19 -12.48
CA GLY A 520 -25.78 -20.55 -13.43
C GLY A 520 -25.34 -19.13 -13.79
N ALA A 521 -26.29 -18.20 -13.83
CA ALA A 521 -26.02 -16.78 -14.13
C ALA A 521 -25.52 -15.96 -12.92
N GLU A 522 -25.72 -16.45 -11.69
CA GLU A 522 -25.39 -15.75 -10.44
C GLU A 522 -24.57 -16.66 -9.51
N ALA A 523 -23.26 -16.56 -9.61
CA ALA A 523 -22.33 -17.21 -8.72
C ALA A 523 -22.31 -16.52 -7.35
N MET A 524 -22.59 -17.25 -6.27
CA MET A 524 -22.51 -16.68 -4.91
C MET A 524 -21.07 -16.59 -4.39
N VAL A 525 -20.17 -17.42 -4.91
CA VAL A 525 -18.76 -17.45 -4.52
C VAL A 525 -17.91 -17.23 -5.77
N LYS A 526 -17.16 -16.10 -5.80
CA LYS A 526 -16.17 -15.85 -6.84
C LYS A 526 -14.92 -16.70 -6.60
N GLU A 527 -14.37 -17.29 -7.65
CA GLU A 527 -13.14 -18.08 -7.59
C GLU A 527 -11.91 -17.37 -8.14
N GLU A 528 -12.11 -16.37 -8.97
CA GLU A 528 -11.05 -15.73 -9.75
C GLU A 528 -11.00 -14.24 -9.46
N VAL A 529 -9.76 -13.74 -9.29
CA VAL A 529 -9.49 -12.29 -9.27
C VAL A 529 -9.61 -11.77 -10.69
N THR A 530 -10.48 -10.79 -10.89
CA THR A 530 -10.77 -10.16 -12.16
C THR A 530 -10.15 -8.76 -12.26
N PRO A 531 -10.09 -8.14 -13.44
CA PRO A 531 -9.71 -6.74 -13.59
C PRO A 531 -10.56 -5.78 -12.74
N ASP A 532 -11.84 -6.11 -12.53
CA ASP A 532 -12.76 -5.34 -11.70
C ASP A 532 -12.35 -5.36 -10.22
N ASP A 533 -11.89 -6.50 -9.71
CA ASP A 533 -11.41 -6.61 -8.32
C ASP A 533 -10.14 -5.78 -8.11
N ILE A 534 -9.24 -5.77 -9.09
CA ILE A 534 -8.06 -4.88 -9.09
C ILE A 534 -8.49 -3.41 -9.11
N ALA A 535 -9.47 -3.05 -9.95
CA ALA A 535 -10.00 -1.69 -10.02
C ALA A 535 -10.64 -1.25 -8.70
N ASP A 536 -11.31 -2.16 -7.99
CA ASP A 536 -11.87 -1.91 -6.64
C ASP A 536 -10.76 -1.61 -5.61
N VAL A 537 -9.65 -2.34 -5.65
CA VAL A 537 -8.50 -2.08 -4.76
C VAL A 537 -7.87 -0.72 -5.08
N VAL A 538 -7.63 -0.44 -6.36
CA VAL A 538 -7.12 0.88 -6.80
C VAL A 538 -8.05 2.00 -6.37
N ALA A 539 -9.36 1.82 -6.51
CA ALA A 539 -10.35 2.80 -6.08
C ALA A 539 -10.27 3.06 -4.56
N ARG A 540 -10.04 2.02 -3.77
CA ARG A 540 -9.90 2.14 -2.31
C ARG A 540 -8.62 2.89 -1.93
N TRP A 541 -7.50 2.64 -2.60
CA TRP A 541 -6.23 3.30 -2.31
C TRP A 541 -6.21 4.77 -2.74
N THR A 542 -6.80 5.06 -3.89
CA THR A 542 -6.72 6.39 -4.51
C THR A 542 -7.95 7.26 -4.25
N GLY A 543 -9.05 6.66 -3.78
CA GLY A 543 -10.35 7.32 -3.69
C GLY A 543 -11.05 7.54 -5.03
N ILE A 544 -10.51 7.01 -6.13
CA ILE A 544 -11.02 7.19 -7.50
C ILE A 544 -11.96 6.03 -7.85
N PRO A 545 -13.19 6.24 -8.29
CA PRO A 545 -14.14 5.17 -8.63
C PRO A 545 -13.78 4.48 -9.96
N VAL A 546 -12.62 3.81 -10.01
CA VAL A 546 -12.00 3.24 -11.23
C VAL A 546 -12.94 2.27 -11.95
N LYS A 547 -13.66 1.44 -11.20
CA LYS A 547 -14.62 0.46 -11.78
C LYS A 547 -15.73 1.11 -12.57
N ARG A 548 -16.31 2.20 -12.05
CA ARG A 548 -17.33 2.97 -12.76
C ARG A 548 -16.77 3.66 -14.00
N MET A 549 -15.50 4.02 -13.96
CA MET A 549 -14.79 4.62 -15.08
C MET A 549 -14.51 3.63 -16.21
N MET A 550 -14.34 2.33 -15.93
CA MET A 550 -14.01 1.32 -16.94
C MET A 550 -15.23 0.78 -17.71
N GLN A 551 -16.35 0.54 -17.05
CA GLN A 551 -17.52 -0.14 -17.64
C GLN A 551 -18.41 0.74 -18.51
N SER A 552 -18.46 2.06 -18.24
CA SER A 552 -19.34 2.98 -18.97
C SER A 552 -18.59 4.06 -19.78
N GLU A 553 -17.27 4.02 -19.78
CA GLU A 553 -16.45 5.12 -20.33
C GLU A 553 -16.66 5.33 -21.82
N ARG A 554 -16.74 4.29 -22.63
CA ARG A 554 -16.88 4.46 -24.09
C ARG A 554 -18.21 5.06 -24.49
N GLU A 555 -19.30 4.54 -23.96
CA GLU A 555 -20.65 5.06 -24.30
C GLU A 555 -20.88 6.44 -23.69
N LYS A 556 -20.53 6.63 -22.42
CA LYS A 556 -20.67 7.95 -21.77
C LYS A 556 -19.80 9.02 -22.41
N LEU A 557 -18.56 8.72 -22.80
CA LEU A 557 -17.71 9.69 -23.50
C LEU A 557 -18.25 10.09 -24.89
N LEU A 558 -18.95 9.20 -25.55
CA LEU A 558 -19.64 9.54 -26.81
C LEU A 558 -20.81 10.51 -26.56
N HIS A 559 -21.50 10.41 -25.42
CA HIS A 559 -22.62 11.27 -25.02
C HIS A 559 -22.24 12.35 -24.01
N LEU A 560 -20.92 12.65 -23.86
CA LEU A 560 -20.41 13.62 -22.88
C LEU A 560 -21.06 15.00 -23.01
N GLU A 561 -21.29 15.47 -24.22
CA GLU A 561 -21.93 16.77 -24.47
C GLU A 561 -23.37 16.81 -23.93
N GLU A 562 -24.15 15.75 -24.16
CA GLU A 562 -25.52 15.63 -23.65
C GLU A 562 -25.55 15.60 -22.10
N GLU A 563 -24.63 14.90 -21.49
CA GLU A 563 -24.51 14.86 -20.02
C GLU A 563 -24.13 16.21 -19.43
N LEU A 564 -23.18 16.93 -20.05
CA LEU A 564 -22.81 18.27 -19.61
C LEU A 564 -23.96 19.26 -19.77
N HIS A 565 -24.74 19.13 -20.84
CA HIS A 565 -25.94 19.97 -21.10
C HIS A 565 -27.07 19.73 -20.07
N ARG A 566 -27.09 18.61 -19.35
CA ARG A 566 -28.04 18.42 -18.24
C ARG A 566 -27.82 19.41 -17.09
N ARG A 567 -26.60 19.93 -16.94
CA ARG A 567 -26.25 20.88 -15.88
C ARG A 567 -25.96 22.29 -16.41
N VAL A 568 -25.37 22.37 -17.60
CA VAL A 568 -24.95 23.63 -18.21
C VAL A 568 -25.84 23.94 -19.38
N VAL A 569 -26.53 25.07 -19.32
CA VAL A 569 -27.46 25.53 -20.37
C VAL A 569 -26.71 26.44 -21.34
N GLY A 570 -26.87 26.22 -22.64
CA GLY A 570 -26.11 26.93 -23.66
C GLY A 570 -24.65 26.51 -23.69
N GLN A 571 -23.77 27.39 -24.16
CA GLN A 571 -22.31 27.21 -24.17
C GLN A 571 -21.82 26.03 -25.02
N ASP A 572 -22.51 25.75 -26.16
CA ASP A 572 -22.28 24.57 -26.99
C ASP A 572 -20.84 24.44 -27.49
N GLU A 573 -20.19 25.56 -27.84
CA GLU A 573 -18.81 25.56 -28.32
C GLU A 573 -17.85 25.16 -27.20
N ALA A 574 -18.01 25.72 -26.00
CA ALA A 574 -17.17 25.38 -24.84
C ALA A 574 -17.34 23.93 -24.43
N ILE A 575 -18.59 23.44 -24.40
CA ILE A 575 -18.87 22.04 -24.04
C ILE A 575 -18.27 21.09 -25.07
N ARG A 576 -18.37 21.39 -26.36
CA ARG A 576 -17.80 20.58 -27.44
C ARG A 576 -16.28 20.53 -27.37
N ALA A 577 -15.61 21.67 -27.22
CA ALA A 577 -14.17 21.75 -27.19
C ALA A 577 -13.57 20.97 -25.98
N VAL A 578 -14.19 21.11 -24.80
CA VAL A 578 -13.82 20.37 -23.62
C VAL A 578 -14.06 18.86 -23.79
N SER A 579 -15.20 18.47 -24.37
CA SER A 579 -15.55 17.08 -24.65
C SER A 579 -14.55 16.42 -25.60
N ASP A 580 -14.15 17.13 -26.65
CA ASP A 580 -13.16 16.64 -27.62
C ASP A 580 -11.77 16.48 -27.03
N ALA A 581 -11.34 17.37 -26.13
CA ALA A 581 -10.06 17.26 -25.44
C ALA A 581 -10.07 16.03 -24.51
N VAL A 582 -11.14 15.82 -23.77
CA VAL A 582 -11.30 14.64 -22.92
C VAL A 582 -11.30 13.36 -23.76
N ARG A 583 -12.00 13.32 -24.89
CA ARG A 583 -12.01 12.18 -25.82
C ARG A 583 -10.63 11.89 -26.37
N ARG A 584 -9.87 12.92 -26.82
CA ARG A 584 -8.48 12.75 -27.30
C ARG A 584 -7.57 12.15 -26.24
N SER A 585 -7.63 12.67 -25.03
CA SER A 585 -6.84 12.16 -23.92
C SER A 585 -7.17 10.71 -23.58
N ARG A 586 -8.47 10.36 -23.55
CA ARG A 586 -8.92 8.99 -23.25
C ARG A 586 -8.63 8.00 -24.36
N ALA A 587 -8.59 8.46 -25.61
CA ALA A 587 -8.17 7.65 -26.76
C ALA A 587 -6.66 7.45 -26.85
N GLY A 588 -5.86 8.07 -25.95
CA GLY A 588 -4.39 7.99 -25.99
C GLY A 588 -3.75 8.77 -27.14
N LEU A 589 -4.47 9.72 -27.72
CA LEU A 589 -4.02 10.53 -28.87
C LEU A 589 -3.35 11.86 -28.44
N GLN A 590 -3.20 12.08 -27.12
CA GLN A 590 -2.57 13.27 -26.55
C GLN A 590 -1.16 12.96 -26.06
N ASP A 591 -0.31 13.99 -25.99
CA ASP A 591 1.02 13.85 -25.39
C ASP A 591 0.90 13.37 -23.93
N PRO A 592 1.46 12.20 -23.58
CA PRO A 592 1.37 11.65 -22.23
C PRO A 592 2.08 12.48 -21.16
N LYS A 593 2.82 13.51 -21.55
CA LYS A 593 3.50 14.42 -20.62
C LYS A 593 2.63 15.57 -20.15
N ARG A 594 1.54 15.91 -20.88
CA ARG A 594 0.69 17.07 -20.61
C ARG A 594 -0.54 16.72 -19.77
N PRO A 595 -1.19 17.70 -19.10
CA PRO A 595 -2.52 17.51 -18.49
C PRO A 595 -3.57 17.01 -19.48
N ILE A 596 -4.68 16.43 -19.01
CA ILE A 596 -5.82 15.96 -19.86
C ILE A 596 -6.35 17.06 -20.76
N GLY A 597 -6.38 18.30 -20.27
CA GLY A 597 -6.76 19.48 -21.02
C GLY A 597 -6.45 20.74 -20.26
N SER A 598 -6.23 21.81 -20.97
CA SER A 598 -5.94 23.14 -20.45
C SER A 598 -6.75 24.20 -21.18
N PHE A 599 -7.60 24.94 -20.45
CA PHE A 599 -8.56 25.86 -21.05
C PHE A 599 -8.55 27.22 -20.36
N ILE A 600 -8.78 28.28 -21.14
CA ILE A 600 -9.14 29.59 -20.62
C ILE A 600 -10.62 29.84 -20.96
N PHE A 601 -11.45 30.09 -19.95
CA PHE A 601 -12.85 30.43 -20.09
C PHE A 601 -13.02 31.96 -19.98
N LEU A 602 -13.31 32.61 -21.06
CA LEU A 602 -13.58 34.06 -21.15
C LEU A 602 -15.07 34.35 -21.11
N GLY A 603 -15.50 35.43 -20.56
CA GLY A 603 -16.90 35.88 -20.57
C GLY A 603 -17.36 36.56 -19.29
N THR A 604 -18.59 37.10 -19.33
CA THR A 604 -19.16 37.82 -18.20
C THR A 604 -19.40 36.92 -16.97
N THR A 605 -19.68 37.54 -15.83
CA THR A 605 -19.99 36.80 -14.62
C THR A 605 -21.35 36.08 -14.71
N GLY A 606 -21.47 34.88 -14.16
CA GLY A 606 -22.77 34.17 -14.09
C GLY A 606 -23.20 33.43 -15.35
N VAL A 607 -22.35 33.27 -16.35
CA VAL A 607 -22.65 32.56 -17.62
C VAL A 607 -22.40 31.06 -17.58
N GLY A 608 -21.90 30.51 -16.46
CA GLY A 608 -21.76 29.07 -16.30
C GLY A 608 -20.30 28.54 -16.28
N LYS A 609 -19.26 29.41 -16.34
CA LYS A 609 -17.85 28.98 -16.37
C LYS A 609 -17.49 28.00 -15.25
N THR A 610 -17.80 28.33 -14.02
CA THR A 610 -17.53 27.49 -12.84
C THR A 610 -18.46 26.24 -12.80
N GLU A 611 -19.69 26.37 -13.32
CA GLU A 611 -20.63 25.23 -13.37
C GLU A 611 -20.16 24.17 -14.37
N LEU A 612 -19.60 24.56 -15.51
CA LEU A 612 -18.99 23.60 -16.45
C LEU A 612 -17.82 22.85 -15.82
N ALA A 613 -16.98 23.55 -15.04
CA ALA A 613 -15.88 22.90 -14.32
C ALA A 613 -16.39 21.87 -13.29
N LYS A 614 -17.48 22.18 -12.55
CA LYS A 614 -18.14 21.26 -11.64
C LYS A 614 -18.79 20.09 -12.35
N ALA A 615 -19.53 20.35 -13.44
CA ALA A 615 -20.17 19.31 -14.24
C ALA A 615 -19.12 18.33 -14.80
N LEU A 616 -17.98 18.85 -15.19
CA LEU A 616 -16.86 18.05 -15.68
C LEU A 616 -16.25 17.18 -14.56
N ALA A 617 -16.06 17.73 -13.38
CA ALA A 617 -15.57 16.98 -12.22
C ALA A 617 -16.54 15.86 -11.83
N ASP A 618 -17.84 16.17 -11.79
CA ASP A 618 -18.89 15.20 -11.50
C ASP A 618 -18.94 14.07 -12.55
N PHE A 619 -18.89 14.42 -13.82
CA PHE A 619 -18.92 13.44 -14.90
C PHE A 619 -17.69 12.53 -14.91
N LEU A 620 -16.48 13.13 -14.84
CA LEU A 620 -15.22 12.39 -14.99
C LEU A 620 -14.84 11.60 -13.75
N PHE A 621 -15.15 12.15 -12.57
CA PHE A 621 -14.69 11.62 -11.28
C PHE A 621 -15.86 11.21 -10.36
N ASN A 622 -17.11 11.36 -10.84
CA ASN A 622 -18.36 11.02 -10.13
C ASN A 622 -18.49 11.73 -8.75
N ASP A 623 -17.83 12.88 -8.61
CA ASP A 623 -17.90 13.74 -7.44
C ASP A 623 -17.54 15.18 -7.85
N GLU A 624 -18.47 16.12 -7.67
CA GLU A 624 -18.22 17.54 -7.93
C GLU A 624 -17.14 18.16 -7.02
N ASN A 625 -16.85 17.51 -5.88
CA ASN A 625 -15.78 17.92 -4.97
C ASN A 625 -14.38 17.52 -5.47
N MET A 626 -14.28 16.74 -6.53
CA MET A 626 -13.00 16.49 -7.24
C MET A 626 -12.58 17.68 -8.09
N MET A 627 -12.89 18.87 -7.60
CA MET A 627 -12.46 20.15 -8.15
C MET A 627 -11.69 20.93 -7.08
N THR A 628 -10.48 21.40 -7.45
CA THR A 628 -9.69 22.32 -6.63
C THR A 628 -9.83 23.72 -7.21
N ARG A 629 -10.47 24.62 -6.46
CA ARG A 629 -10.62 26.02 -6.87
C ARG A 629 -9.59 26.90 -6.16
N ILE A 630 -8.86 27.69 -6.92
CA ILE A 630 -7.87 28.64 -6.43
C ILE A 630 -8.23 30.01 -7.01
N ASP A 631 -8.55 30.96 -6.12
CA ASP A 631 -8.90 32.33 -6.49
C ASP A 631 -7.61 33.16 -6.67
N MET A 632 -7.36 33.61 -7.89
CA MET A 632 -6.14 34.34 -8.22
C MET A 632 -6.10 35.77 -7.64
N SER A 633 -7.22 36.27 -7.14
CA SER A 633 -7.24 37.52 -6.41
C SER A 633 -6.44 37.49 -5.09
N GLU A 634 -6.21 36.27 -4.55
CA GLU A 634 -5.35 36.07 -3.36
C GLU A 634 -3.84 36.01 -3.71
N TYR A 635 -3.49 35.96 -5.01
CA TYR A 635 -2.14 35.70 -5.52
C TYR A 635 -1.62 36.87 -6.39
N GLN A 636 -2.01 38.09 -6.06
CA GLN A 636 -1.58 39.32 -6.74
C GLN A 636 -0.16 39.74 -6.37
N GLU A 637 0.30 39.34 -5.17
CA GLU A 637 1.61 39.71 -4.67
C GLU A 637 2.61 38.57 -4.82
N LYS A 638 3.88 38.91 -5.06
CA LYS A 638 4.97 37.95 -5.24
C LYS A 638 5.09 36.94 -4.07
N PHE A 639 4.91 37.38 -2.84
CA PHE A 639 4.98 36.50 -1.66
C PHE A 639 3.83 35.51 -1.61
N SER A 640 2.66 35.86 -2.12
CA SER A 640 1.51 34.96 -2.17
C SER A 640 1.74 33.77 -3.13
N VAL A 641 2.53 33.96 -4.20
CA VAL A 641 2.84 32.92 -5.20
C VAL A 641 3.56 31.72 -4.55
N SER A 642 4.43 31.97 -3.58
CA SER A 642 5.10 30.89 -2.85
C SER A 642 4.14 29.97 -2.10
N ARG A 643 2.93 30.42 -1.75
CA ARG A 643 1.88 29.58 -1.14
C ARG A 643 1.35 28.48 -2.09
N LEU A 644 1.48 28.67 -3.41
CA LEU A 644 1.06 27.64 -4.38
C LEU A 644 1.98 26.42 -4.38
N VAL A 645 3.30 26.66 -4.25
CA VAL A 645 4.34 25.63 -4.36
C VAL A 645 4.93 25.25 -2.99
N GLY A 646 4.78 26.15 -2.03
CA GLY A 646 5.33 26.06 -0.66
C GLY A 646 6.39 27.12 -0.41
N ALA A 647 6.57 27.49 0.86
CA ALA A 647 7.58 28.48 1.26
C ALA A 647 9.00 27.90 1.18
N PRO A 648 10.03 28.70 0.82
CA PRO A 648 11.42 28.26 0.83
C PRO A 648 11.90 27.86 2.23
N PRO A 649 12.96 27.05 2.36
CA PRO A 649 13.54 26.69 3.63
C PRO A 649 13.90 27.92 4.48
N GLY A 650 13.46 27.93 5.74
CA GLY A 650 13.70 29.03 6.68
C GLY A 650 12.62 30.11 6.74
N TYR A 651 11.58 30.03 5.92
CA TYR A 651 10.42 30.91 5.99
C TYR A 651 9.25 30.26 6.74
N VAL A 652 8.37 31.10 7.33
CA VAL A 652 7.15 30.65 8.00
C VAL A 652 6.24 29.94 7.01
N GLY A 653 5.74 28.74 7.37
CA GLY A 653 4.89 27.92 6.49
C GLY A 653 5.65 26.88 5.63
N TYR A 654 6.96 26.72 5.81
CA TYR A 654 7.75 25.69 5.09
C TYR A 654 7.22 24.27 5.32
N GLU A 655 6.71 23.97 6.51
CA GLU A 655 6.19 22.62 6.84
C GLU A 655 4.81 22.33 6.24
N GLU A 656 4.02 23.35 5.94
CA GLU A 656 2.61 23.20 5.49
C GLU A 656 2.49 22.71 4.03
N GLY A 657 3.55 22.84 3.21
CA GLY A 657 3.51 22.52 1.78
C GLY A 657 2.77 23.57 0.96
N GLY A 658 2.78 23.46 -0.38
CA GLY A 658 2.08 24.39 -1.26
C GLY A 658 0.61 24.04 -1.44
N GLN A 659 -0.27 25.02 -1.48
CA GLN A 659 -1.72 24.80 -1.62
C GLN A 659 -2.08 24.04 -2.91
N LEU A 660 -1.49 24.44 -4.05
CA LEU A 660 -1.70 23.77 -5.33
C LEU A 660 -1.07 22.37 -5.35
N THR A 661 0.20 22.27 -4.93
CA THR A 661 0.92 21.00 -4.97
C THR A 661 0.32 19.97 -4.01
N GLU A 662 -0.07 20.38 -2.81
CA GLU A 662 -0.70 19.48 -1.84
C GLU A 662 -2.12 19.07 -2.25
N ALA A 663 -2.91 19.99 -2.83
CA ALA A 663 -4.25 19.69 -3.32
C ALA A 663 -4.21 18.64 -4.44
N VAL A 664 -3.33 18.80 -5.43
CA VAL A 664 -3.19 17.84 -6.54
C VAL A 664 -2.52 16.54 -6.09
N ARG A 665 -1.59 16.60 -5.13
CA ARG A 665 -1.02 15.38 -4.54
C ARG A 665 -2.08 14.51 -3.86
N ARG A 666 -3.03 15.14 -3.15
CA ARG A 666 -4.15 14.43 -2.51
C ARG A 666 -5.22 13.99 -3.49
N LYS A 667 -5.44 14.78 -4.55
CA LYS A 667 -6.45 14.53 -5.59
C LYS A 667 -5.79 14.58 -6.98
N PRO A 668 -5.00 13.57 -7.35
CA PRO A 668 -4.25 13.58 -8.62
C PRO A 668 -5.16 13.50 -9.85
N TYR A 669 -6.42 13.13 -9.65
CA TYR A 669 -7.51 13.14 -10.64
C TYR A 669 -8.52 14.20 -10.23
N SER A 670 -8.37 15.39 -10.76
CA SER A 670 -9.24 16.52 -10.40
C SER A 670 -9.28 17.58 -11.50
N VAL A 671 -10.29 18.41 -11.43
CA VAL A 671 -10.33 19.68 -12.16
C VAL A 671 -9.66 20.74 -11.29
N VAL A 672 -8.63 21.39 -11.81
CA VAL A 672 -7.99 22.53 -11.16
C VAL A 672 -8.48 23.80 -11.80
N LEU A 673 -9.25 24.58 -11.04
CA LEU A 673 -9.85 25.82 -11.48
C LEU A 673 -9.08 27.02 -10.89
N PHE A 674 -8.44 27.80 -11.75
CA PHE A 674 -7.85 29.09 -11.42
C PHE A 674 -8.86 30.19 -11.78
N ASP A 675 -9.47 30.78 -10.77
CA ASP A 675 -10.50 31.80 -10.97
C ASP A 675 -9.88 33.19 -11.04
N GLU A 676 -10.35 34.03 -11.97
CA GLU A 676 -9.87 35.38 -12.22
C GLU A 676 -8.37 35.49 -12.52
N ILE A 677 -7.91 34.66 -13.48
CA ILE A 677 -6.48 34.52 -13.83
C ILE A 677 -5.79 35.85 -14.19
N GLU A 678 -6.54 36.83 -14.71
CA GLU A 678 -6.04 38.17 -15.02
C GLU A 678 -5.53 38.94 -13.81
N LYS A 679 -5.91 38.54 -12.59
CA LYS A 679 -5.46 39.17 -11.33
C LYS A 679 -4.17 38.57 -10.79
N ALA A 680 -3.72 37.45 -11.36
CA ALA A 680 -2.55 36.72 -10.87
C ALA A 680 -1.24 37.48 -11.08
N HIS A 681 -0.35 37.34 -10.13
CA HIS A 681 1.03 37.85 -10.30
C HIS A 681 1.72 37.13 -11.48
N PRO A 682 2.59 37.82 -12.28
CA PRO A 682 3.27 37.21 -13.42
C PRO A 682 4.05 35.94 -13.12
N ASP A 683 4.54 35.72 -11.89
CA ASP A 683 5.25 34.50 -11.50
C ASP A 683 4.33 33.27 -11.41
N VAL A 684 3.01 33.45 -11.26
CA VAL A 684 2.04 32.35 -11.33
C VAL A 684 2.07 31.70 -12.72
N PHE A 685 2.14 32.51 -13.80
CA PHE A 685 2.23 31.97 -15.15
C PHE A 685 3.52 31.15 -15.36
N ASN A 686 4.64 31.53 -14.73
CA ASN A 686 5.88 30.74 -14.79
C ASN A 686 5.73 29.35 -14.16
N ILE A 687 5.00 29.24 -13.05
CA ILE A 687 4.68 27.96 -12.41
C ILE A 687 3.77 27.13 -13.30
N LEU A 688 2.73 27.75 -13.86
CA LEU A 688 1.77 27.06 -14.72
C LEU A 688 2.40 26.62 -16.04
N LEU A 689 3.38 27.33 -16.60
CA LEU A 689 4.15 26.87 -17.77
C LEU A 689 4.78 25.49 -17.53
N GLN A 690 5.37 25.25 -16.37
CA GLN A 690 5.94 23.95 -16.05
C GLN A 690 4.86 22.86 -15.99
N VAL A 691 3.70 23.19 -15.43
CA VAL A 691 2.55 22.25 -15.39
C VAL A 691 2.04 21.92 -16.78
N LEU A 692 1.91 22.93 -17.66
CA LEU A 692 1.37 22.76 -19.01
C LEU A 692 2.33 22.03 -19.95
N ASP A 693 3.66 22.20 -19.80
CA ASP A 693 4.66 21.57 -20.64
C ASP A 693 5.00 20.14 -20.20
N ASP A 694 5.30 19.97 -18.90
CA ASP A 694 5.82 18.72 -18.36
C ASP A 694 4.76 17.89 -17.62
N GLY A 695 3.58 18.45 -17.36
CA GLY A 695 2.52 17.80 -16.55
C GLY A 695 2.98 17.50 -15.12
N ARG A 696 3.95 18.26 -14.60
CA ARG A 696 4.49 18.09 -13.26
C ARG A 696 4.91 19.41 -12.65
N LEU A 697 4.91 19.47 -11.34
CA LEU A 697 5.38 20.62 -10.57
C LEU A 697 6.17 20.13 -9.37
N THR A 698 7.39 20.65 -9.19
CA THR A 698 8.20 20.30 -8.02
C THR A 698 7.92 21.28 -6.89
N ASP A 699 7.58 20.77 -5.73
CA ASP A 699 7.36 21.59 -4.54
C ASP A 699 8.71 22.05 -3.93
N ASN A 700 8.62 22.95 -2.95
CA ASN A 700 9.79 23.46 -2.25
C ASN A 700 10.53 22.43 -1.37
N LYS A 701 9.94 21.25 -1.16
CA LYS A 701 10.56 20.09 -0.48
C LYS A 701 11.25 19.14 -1.47
N GLY A 702 11.30 19.50 -2.77
CA GLY A 702 11.87 18.68 -3.83
C GLY A 702 10.97 17.56 -4.33
N ARG A 703 9.71 17.48 -3.86
CA ARG A 703 8.77 16.42 -4.29
C ARG A 703 8.09 16.83 -5.59
N THR A 704 8.08 15.95 -6.55
CA THR A 704 7.43 16.18 -7.85
C THR A 704 5.96 15.73 -7.76
N VAL A 705 5.05 16.67 -8.04
CA VAL A 705 3.60 16.44 -8.09
C VAL A 705 3.17 16.25 -9.54
N ASN A 706 2.38 15.24 -9.81
CA ASN A 706 1.94 14.85 -11.14
C ASN A 706 0.57 15.49 -11.49
N PHE A 707 0.54 16.28 -12.56
CA PHE A 707 -0.65 16.96 -13.09
C PHE A 707 -1.19 16.31 -14.37
N LYS A 708 -0.61 15.24 -14.87
CA LYS A 708 -1.00 14.59 -16.14
C LYS A 708 -2.45 14.11 -16.18
N ASN A 709 -3.01 13.84 -15.02
CA ASN A 709 -4.37 13.37 -14.88
C ASN A 709 -5.34 14.47 -14.41
N THR A 710 -4.94 15.73 -14.48
CA THR A 710 -5.80 16.87 -14.15
C THR A 710 -6.30 17.58 -15.40
N ILE A 711 -7.40 18.29 -15.25
CA ILE A 711 -7.87 19.27 -16.23
C ILE A 711 -7.66 20.65 -15.62
N ILE A 712 -6.94 21.48 -16.35
CA ILE A 712 -6.63 22.84 -15.93
C ILE A 712 -7.62 23.81 -16.57
N ILE A 713 -8.40 24.51 -15.77
CA ILE A 713 -9.35 25.53 -16.23
C ILE A 713 -8.98 26.86 -15.58
N MET A 714 -8.84 27.87 -16.38
CA MET A 714 -8.61 29.25 -15.94
C MET A 714 -9.83 30.08 -16.35
N THR A 715 -10.42 30.82 -15.44
CA THR A 715 -11.52 31.74 -15.78
C THR A 715 -11.01 33.17 -15.83
N SER A 716 -11.56 33.97 -16.73
CA SER A 716 -11.30 35.42 -16.80
C SER A 716 -12.59 36.16 -17.10
N ASN A 717 -12.68 37.35 -16.52
CA ASN A 717 -13.73 38.31 -16.79
C ASN A 717 -13.22 39.46 -17.70
N LEU A 718 -12.05 39.28 -18.31
CA LEU A 718 -11.49 40.26 -19.24
C LEU A 718 -12.46 40.56 -20.39
N GLY A 719 -12.66 41.80 -20.74
CA GLY A 719 -13.52 42.21 -21.80
C GLY A 719 -15.03 42.18 -21.49
N SER A 720 -15.43 41.88 -20.23
CA SER A 720 -16.87 41.82 -19.86
C SER A 720 -17.63 43.10 -20.19
N SER A 721 -17.03 44.27 -19.92
CA SER A 721 -17.61 45.59 -20.27
C SER A 721 -17.78 45.81 -21.79
N LEU A 722 -16.83 45.28 -22.56
CA LEU A 722 -16.91 45.37 -24.04
C LEU A 722 -18.03 44.50 -24.60
N ILE A 723 -18.16 43.28 -24.05
CA ILE A 723 -19.25 42.33 -24.41
C ILE A 723 -20.60 43.01 -24.14
N GLN A 724 -20.77 43.63 -22.95
CA GLN A 724 -22.01 44.28 -22.56
C GLN A 724 -22.37 45.45 -23.48
N GLN A 725 -21.39 46.38 -23.70
CA GLN A 725 -21.62 47.54 -24.57
C GLN A 725 -22.03 47.15 -25.98
N LYS A 726 -21.43 46.13 -26.56
CA LYS A 726 -21.79 45.67 -27.92
C LYS A 726 -23.12 44.92 -27.96
N LEU A 727 -23.49 44.24 -26.92
CA LEU A 727 -24.78 43.50 -26.88
C LEU A 727 -25.95 44.37 -26.51
N GLU A 728 -25.78 45.46 -25.70
CA GLU A 728 -26.85 46.43 -25.42
C GLU A 728 -27.37 47.07 -26.69
N GLY A 729 -26.54 47.26 -27.71
CA GLY A 729 -26.92 47.77 -29.02
C GLY A 729 -27.74 46.81 -29.92
N LEU A 730 -27.84 45.52 -29.49
CA LEU A 730 -28.43 44.44 -30.30
C LEU A 730 -29.77 43.92 -29.73
N ALA A 731 -30.42 44.67 -28.87
CA ALA A 731 -31.76 44.37 -28.41
C ALA A 731 -32.78 44.36 -29.53
N GLY A 732 -33.05 43.18 -30.12
CA GLY A 732 -33.92 43.02 -31.28
C GLY A 732 -33.24 42.56 -32.58
N ALA A 733 -31.91 42.43 -32.59
CA ALA A 733 -31.17 41.92 -33.75
C ALA A 733 -31.38 40.41 -33.97
N SER A 734 -31.18 39.98 -35.21
CA SER A 734 -31.28 38.55 -35.57
C SER A 734 -30.21 37.71 -34.92
N ALA A 735 -30.44 36.39 -34.78
CA ALA A 735 -29.46 35.45 -34.21
C ALA A 735 -28.12 35.49 -34.99
N GLU A 736 -28.17 35.71 -36.31
CA GLU A 736 -26.98 35.80 -37.15
C GLU A 736 -26.15 37.07 -36.88
N GLU A 737 -26.83 38.19 -36.70
CA GLU A 737 -26.19 39.48 -36.39
C GLU A 737 -25.54 39.43 -34.99
N ARG A 738 -26.23 38.83 -33.99
CA ARG A 738 -25.68 38.59 -32.68
C ARG A 738 -24.42 37.75 -32.74
N ARG A 739 -24.44 36.68 -33.50
CA ARG A 739 -23.28 35.77 -33.62
C ARG A 739 -22.09 36.47 -34.28
N ARG A 740 -22.34 37.28 -35.30
CA ARG A 740 -21.30 38.04 -35.99
C ARG A 740 -20.62 39.06 -35.08
N VAL A 741 -21.41 39.79 -34.27
CA VAL A 741 -20.86 40.75 -33.28
C VAL A 741 -20.12 40.05 -32.16
N LEU A 742 -20.59 38.86 -31.74
CA LEU A 742 -19.87 38.02 -30.74
C LEU A 742 -18.52 37.55 -31.30
N ASP A 743 -18.46 37.08 -32.53
CA ASP A 743 -17.22 36.64 -33.19
C ASP A 743 -16.19 37.80 -33.32
N GLU A 744 -16.67 38.99 -33.72
CA GLU A 744 -15.82 40.21 -33.81
C GLU A 744 -15.31 40.60 -32.40
N THR A 745 -16.20 40.57 -31.42
CA THR A 745 -15.86 40.91 -30.01
C THR A 745 -14.90 39.88 -29.41
N SER A 746 -15.05 38.63 -29.74
CA SER A 746 -14.11 37.56 -29.35
C SER A 746 -12.68 37.83 -29.82
N GLY A 747 -12.55 38.29 -31.08
CA GLY A 747 -11.25 38.71 -31.64
C GLY A 747 -10.59 39.84 -30.84
N GLU A 748 -11.38 40.89 -30.47
CA GLU A 748 -10.89 42.02 -29.70
C GLU A 748 -10.49 41.61 -28.28
N ILE A 749 -11.25 40.72 -27.62
CA ILE A 749 -10.93 40.23 -26.29
C ILE A 749 -9.68 39.38 -26.35
N LEU A 750 -9.50 38.58 -27.39
CA LEU A 750 -8.29 37.79 -27.59
C LEU A 750 -7.06 38.67 -27.71
N GLU A 751 -7.17 39.80 -28.40
CA GLU A 751 -6.07 40.78 -28.45
C GLU A 751 -5.81 41.44 -27.11
N MET A 752 -6.84 41.76 -26.34
CA MET A 752 -6.66 42.24 -24.96
C MET A 752 -5.97 41.18 -24.05
N LEU A 753 -6.34 39.89 -24.21
CA LEU A 753 -5.73 38.79 -23.48
C LEU A 753 -4.26 38.66 -23.84
N LYS A 754 -3.85 38.79 -25.10
CA LYS A 754 -2.46 38.78 -25.56
C LYS A 754 -1.62 39.94 -25.00
N GLN A 755 -2.26 41.05 -24.65
CA GLN A 755 -1.56 42.16 -23.97
C GLN A 755 -1.37 41.91 -22.46
N THR A 756 -2.28 41.11 -21.85
CA THR A 756 -2.29 40.84 -20.40
C THR A 756 -1.46 39.62 -20.05
N VAL A 757 -1.53 38.59 -20.90
CA VAL A 757 -0.89 37.28 -20.68
C VAL A 757 0.18 37.06 -21.73
N ARG A 758 1.34 36.56 -21.33
CA ARG A 758 2.49 36.33 -22.23
C ARG A 758 2.12 35.36 -23.35
N PRO A 759 2.53 35.68 -24.63
CA PRO A 759 2.21 34.81 -25.77
C PRO A 759 2.70 33.37 -25.62
N GLU A 760 3.85 33.17 -24.96
CA GLU A 760 4.39 31.83 -24.71
C GLU A 760 3.46 30.95 -23.83
N PHE A 761 2.72 31.59 -22.91
CA PHE A 761 1.74 30.91 -22.09
C PHE A 761 0.48 30.52 -22.88
N LEU A 762 -0.04 31.47 -23.67
CA LEU A 762 -1.24 31.25 -24.51
C LEU A 762 -1.03 30.11 -25.53
N ASN A 763 0.21 29.98 -26.06
CA ASN A 763 0.55 28.90 -27.00
C ASN A 763 0.60 27.50 -26.35
N ARG A 764 0.56 27.41 -25.03
CA ARG A 764 0.55 26.14 -24.28
C ARG A 764 -0.85 25.69 -23.88
N ILE A 765 -1.82 26.58 -23.98
CA ILE A 765 -3.22 26.31 -23.69
C ILE A 765 -3.83 25.55 -24.88
N ASP A 766 -4.62 24.51 -24.60
CA ASP A 766 -5.26 23.70 -25.63
C ASP A 766 -6.35 24.50 -26.35
N ASP A 767 -7.15 25.30 -25.58
CA ASP A 767 -8.17 26.14 -26.21
C ASP A 767 -8.55 27.35 -25.31
N ILE A 768 -9.00 28.43 -25.99
CA ILE A 768 -9.48 29.65 -25.34
C ILE A 768 -10.95 29.79 -25.74
N LEU A 769 -11.84 29.58 -24.77
CA LEU A 769 -13.29 29.43 -25.02
C LEU A 769 -14.04 30.66 -24.52
N MET A 770 -14.83 31.22 -25.43
CA MET A 770 -15.74 32.35 -25.14
C MET A 770 -17.06 31.84 -24.64
N PHE A 771 -17.48 32.24 -23.45
CA PHE A 771 -18.80 32.00 -22.91
C PHE A 771 -19.76 33.09 -23.30
N GLU A 772 -20.80 32.71 -23.97
CA GLU A 772 -21.83 33.63 -24.46
C GLU A 772 -22.71 34.12 -23.29
N PRO A 773 -23.16 35.41 -23.33
CA PRO A 773 -24.16 35.91 -22.39
C PRO A 773 -25.48 35.17 -22.52
N LEU A 774 -26.09 34.82 -21.37
CA LEU A 774 -27.33 34.05 -21.32
C LEU A 774 -28.54 34.90 -21.78
N ASN A 775 -29.43 34.30 -22.57
CA ASN A 775 -30.69 34.85 -22.95
C ASN A 775 -31.81 34.46 -21.98
N GLU A 776 -33.01 35.09 -22.10
CA GLU A 776 -34.16 34.83 -21.23
C GLU A 776 -34.63 33.37 -21.25
N GLU A 777 -34.60 32.70 -22.40
CA GLU A 777 -34.95 31.28 -22.51
C GLU A 777 -33.97 30.37 -21.75
N GLU A 778 -32.69 30.68 -21.88
CA GLU A 778 -31.64 29.94 -21.15
C GLU A 778 -31.76 30.14 -19.62
N ILE A 779 -32.05 31.36 -19.19
CA ILE A 779 -32.33 31.63 -17.75
C ILE A 779 -33.57 30.84 -17.30
N ARG A 780 -34.65 30.75 -18.08
CA ARG A 780 -35.79 29.90 -17.71
C ARG A 780 -35.43 28.44 -17.59
N ARG A 781 -34.59 27.93 -18.49
CA ARG A 781 -34.06 26.55 -18.37
C ARG A 781 -33.22 26.38 -17.10
N ILE A 782 -32.34 27.32 -16.77
CA ILE A 782 -31.54 27.30 -15.55
C ILE A 782 -32.44 27.30 -14.32
N VAL A 783 -33.48 28.17 -14.28
CA VAL A 783 -34.44 28.17 -13.17
C VAL A 783 -35.14 26.82 -13.04
N ARG A 784 -35.57 26.21 -14.16
CA ARG A 784 -36.21 24.90 -14.16
C ARG A 784 -35.28 23.83 -13.54
N LEU A 785 -34.01 23.76 -13.96
CA LEU A 785 -33.03 22.83 -13.43
C LEU A 785 -32.80 23.01 -11.90
N GLN A 786 -32.73 24.27 -11.46
CA GLN A 786 -32.55 24.54 -10.03
C GLN A 786 -33.81 24.20 -9.21
N VAL A 787 -35.00 24.46 -9.73
CA VAL A 787 -36.29 24.07 -9.13
C VAL A 787 -36.39 22.55 -9.04
N GLU A 788 -36.05 21.79 -10.08
CA GLU A 788 -36.02 20.33 -10.05
C GLU A 788 -35.07 19.80 -8.97
N GLY A 789 -33.91 20.47 -8.80
CA GLY A 789 -32.97 20.15 -7.71
C GLY A 789 -33.57 20.37 -6.32
N ILE A 790 -34.30 21.48 -6.16
CA ILE A 790 -35.04 21.79 -4.91
C ILE A 790 -36.16 20.79 -4.67
N CYS A 791 -36.97 20.43 -5.69
CA CYS A 791 -38.02 19.43 -5.56
C CYS A 791 -37.46 18.08 -5.07
N ARG A 792 -36.40 17.58 -5.69
CA ARG A 792 -35.71 16.34 -5.24
C ARG A 792 -35.20 16.41 -3.80
N LEU A 793 -34.74 17.57 -3.36
CA LEU A 793 -34.31 17.76 -1.98
C LEU A 793 -35.50 17.71 -1.00
N LEU A 794 -36.60 18.34 -1.38
CA LEU A 794 -37.83 18.39 -0.57
C LEU A 794 -38.55 17.03 -0.53
N GLU A 795 -38.54 16.26 -1.64
CA GLU A 795 -39.06 14.89 -1.65
C GLU A 795 -38.37 13.98 -0.62
N ARG A 796 -37.08 14.14 -0.40
CA ARG A 796 -36.38 13.44 0.69
C ARG A 796 -36.86 13.81 2.10
N GLN A 797 -37.55 14.95 2.21
CA GLN A 797 -38.16 15.46 3.44
C GLN A 797 -39.67 15.24 3.46
N GLU A 798 -40.19 14.38 2.57
CA GLU A 798 -41.62 14.05 2.43
C GLU A 798 -42.49 15.25 2.03
N VAL A 799 -41.91 16.22 1.30
CA VAL A 799 -42.63 17.37 0.71
C VAL A 799 -42.60 17.25 -0.80
N SER A 800 -43.74 17.01 -1.40
CA SER A 800 -43.92 16.95 -2.86
C SER A 800 -44.27 18.33 -3.41
N LEU A 801 -43.42 18.88 -4.31
CA LEU A 801 -43.61 20.21 -4.89
C LEU A 801 -43.76 20.11 -6.41
N ARG A 802 -44.76 20.79 -6.97
CA ARG A 802 -44.99 20.96 -8.41
C ARG A 802 -44.99 22.44 -8.76
N VAL A 803 -44.06 22.85 -9.60
CA VAL A 803 -43.88 24.27 -9.96
C VAL A 803 -44.30 24.47 -11.40
N ASP A 804 -45.25 25.36 -11.63
CA ASP A 804 -45.81 25.68 -12.95
C ASP A 804 -44.88 26.60 -13.74
N ASP A 805 -45.03 26.60 -15.06
CA ASP A 805 -44.26 27.46 -15.99
C ASP A 805 -44.47 28.97 -15.71
N SER A 806 -45.60 29.38 -15.17
CA SER A 806 -45.86 30.74 -14.74
C SER A 806 -44.95 31.16 -13.57
N ALA A 807 -44.76 30.28 -12.60
CA ALA A 807 -43.87 30.50 -11.46
C ALA A 807 -42.40 30.50 -11.92
N ILE A 808 -42.00 29.59 -12.81
CA ILE A 808 -40.66 29.56 -13.40
C ILE A 808 -40.36 30.87 -14.14
N SER A 809 -41.34 31.39 -14.92
CA SER A 809 -41.17 32.65 -15.66
C SER A 809 -41.06 33.86 -14.75
N LEU A 810 -41.81 33.92 -13.64
CA LEU A 810 -41.68 34.94 -12.65
C LEU A 810 -40.30 34.93 -11.94
N ILE A 811 -39.84 33.75 -11.52
CA ILE A 811 -38.54 33.57 -10.87
C ILE A 811 -37.41 33.94 -11.86
N ALA A 812 -37.52 33.53 -13.14
CA ALA A 812 -36.54 33.82 -14.16
C ALA A 812 -36.43 35.35 -14.40
N ARG A 813 -37.56 36.05 -14.48
CA ARG A 813 -37.59 37.51 -14.63
C ARG A 813 -37.00 38.23 -13.42
N ALA A 814 -37.28 37.78 -12.20
CA ALA A 814 -36.74 38.31 -10.98
C ALA A 814 -35.25 37.97 -10.74
N GLY A 815 -34.80 36.89 -11.36
CA GLY A 815 -33.40 36.35 -11.24
C GLY A 815 -32.51 36.68 -12.43
N PHE A 816 -33.01 37.33 -13.46
CA PHE A 816 -32.22 37.75 -14.61
C PHE A 816 -31.63 39.14 -14.38
N ASP A 817 -30.33 39.27 -14.59
CA ASP A 817 -29.60 40.52 -14.56
C ASP A 817 -28.58 40.50 -15.73
N PRO A 818 -28.65 41.47 -16.67
CA PRO A 818 -27.74 41.50 -17.81
C PRO A 818 -26.28 41.60 -17.45
N GLU A 819 -25.96 42.15 -16.28
CA GLU A 819 -24.58 42.31 -15.77
C GLU A 819 -24.09 41.07 -15.03
N PHE A 820 -24.95 40.44 -14.23
CA PHE A 820 -24.60 39.33 -13.36
C PHE A 820 -25.11 37.95 -13.86
N GLY A 821 -25.74 37.90 -15.01
CA GLY A 821 -26.24 36.70 -15.67
C GLY A 821 -27.23 35.91 -14.78
N ALA A 822 -26.98 34.60 -14.58
CA ALA A 822 -27.79 33.73 -13.75
C ALA A 822 -27.42 33.77 -12.23
N ARG A 823 -26.46 34.58 -11.81
CA ARG A 823 -26.03 34.62 -10.41
C ARG A 823 -27.13 35.01 -9.42
N PRO A 824 -28.05 35.98 -9.77
CA PRO A 824 -29.17 36.35 -8.91
C PRO A 824 -30.27 35.30 -8.83
N VAL A 825 -30.37 34.32 -9.74
CA VAL A 825 -31.41 33.28 -9.76
C VAL A 825 -31.51 32.53 -8.43
N LYS A 826 -30.36 32.18 -7.83
CA LYS A 826 -30.35 31.49 -6.57
C LYS A 826 -30.95 32.31 -5.42
N ARG A 827 -30.72 33.63 -5.42
CA ARG A 827 -31.35 34.55 -4.46
C ARG A 827 -32.83 34.71 -4.73
N ALA A 828 -33.25 34.78 -6.01
CA ALA A 828 -34.66 34.85 -6.37
C ALA A 828 -35.41 33.59 -5.95
N LEU A 829 -34.88 32.39 -6.15
CA LEU A 829 -35.43 31.13 -5.67
C LEU A 829 -35.52 31.08 -4.14
N GLN A 830 -34.51 31.52 -3.43
CA GLN A 830 -34.55 31.55 -1.99
C GLN A 830 -35.60 32.50 -1.47
N ARG A 831 -35.69 33.71 -2.05
CA ARG A 831 -36.63 34.74 -1.64
C ARG A 831 -38.09 34.41 -1.99
N LEU A 832 -38.35 34.08 -3.25
CA LEU A 832 -39.70 33.89 -3.77
C LEU A 832 -40.26 32.49 -3.52
N LEU A 833 -39.45 31.47 -3.62
CA LEU A 833 -39.90 30.08 -3.49
C LEU A 833 -39.71 29.55 -2.06
N LEU A 834 -38.47 29.46 -1.57
CA LEU A 834 -38.19 28.75 -0.33
C LEU A 834 -38.72 29.50 0.92
N ASN A 835 -38.51 30.82 1.00
CA ASN A 835 -38.97 31.59 2.14
C ASN A 835 -40.48 31.62 2.24
N ASP A 836 -41.18 31.81 1.12
CA ASP A 836 -42.62 31.89 1.13
C ASP A 836 -43.27 30.51 1.29
N LEU A 837 -42.73 29.46 0.70
CA LEU A 837 -43.09 28.06 1.01
C LEU A 837 -42.94 27.73 2.50
N SER A 838 -41.82 28.15 3.11
CA SER A 838 -41.59 27.94 4.54
C SER A 838 -42.65 28.63 5.42
N LYS A 839 -43.06 29.85 5.04
CA LYS A 839 -44.16 30.57 5.76
C LYS A 839 -45.48 29.83 5.57
N ALA A 840 -45.82 29.42 4.32
CA ALA A 840 -47.07 28.72 4.05
C ALA A 840 -47.17 27.36 4.77
N LEU A 841 -46.08 26.63 4.91
CA LEU A 841 -46.01 25.40 5.67
C LEU A 841 -46.12 25.63 7.20
N LEU A 842 -45.49 26.67 7.71
CA LEU A 842 -45.55 27.00 9.16
C LEU A 842 -46.89 27.63 9.58
N SER A 843 -47.53 28.38 8.69
CA SER A 843 -48.87 28.94 8.92
C SER A 843 -50.00 27.92 8.77
N GLY A 844 -49.74 26.77 8.18
CA GLY A 844 -50.77 25.75 7.90
C GLY A 844 -51.64 26.08 6.67
N GLU A 845 -51.24 27.04 5.84
CA GLU A 845 -51.93 27.37 4.59
C GLU A 845 -51.85 26.21 3.58
N VAL A 846 -50.74 25.42 3.64
CA VAL A 846 -50.54 24.21 2.85
C VAL A 846 -50.17 23.04 3.77
N ASP A 847 -50.71 21.85 3.41
CA ASP A 847 -50.47 20.60 4.11
C ASP A 847 -49.23 19.92 3.53
N ARG A 848 -48.27 19.61 4.35
CA ARG A 848 -46.99 18.92 3.99
C ARG A 848 -47.22 17.54 3.42
N SER A 849 -48.30 16.85 3.86
CA SER A 849 -48.61 15.46 3.44
C SER A 849 -49.21 15.36 2.04
N GLN A 850 -49.60 16.49 1.47
CA GLN A 850 -50.22 16.55 0.14
C GLN A 850 -49.31 17.26 -0.87
N PRO A 851 -49.39 16.96 -2.18
CA PRO A 851 -48.63 17.68 -3.20
C PRO A 851 -48.99 19.19 -3.19
N ILE A 852 -47.93 20.01 -3.19
CA ILE A 852 -48.07 21.47 -3.17
C ILE A 852 -47.80 21.98 -4.60
N ARG A 853 -48.75 22.65 -5.18
CA ARG A 853 -48.64 23.34 -6.46
C ARG A 853 -48.23 24.79 -6.27
N VAL A 854 -47.23 25.23 -7.07
CA VAL A 854 -46.70 26.58 -7.06
C VAL A 854 -47.01 27.27 -8.38
N SER A 855 -47.74 28.37 -8.38
CA SER A 855 -48.02 29.16 -9.55
C SER A 855 -47.76 30.67 -9.30
N ALA A 856 -47.63 31.46 -10.35
CA ALA A 856 -47.64 32.92 -10.19
C ALA A 856 -49.04 33.43 -9.88
N ASP A 857 -49.14 34.48 -9.07
CA ASP A 857 -50.43 35.15 -8.84
C ASP A 857 -50.95 35.85 -10.10
N ALA A 858 -52.22 36.36 -10.04
CA ALA A 858 -52.84 36.98 -11.18
C ALA A 858 -52.17 38.31 -11.64
N GLU A 859 -51.39 38.93 -10.75
CA GLU A 859 -50.68 40.18 -11.03
C GLU A 859 -49.22 39.87 -11.48
N GLY A 860 -48.72 38.64 -11.33
CA GLY A 860 -47.37 38.17 -11.70
C GLY A 860 -46.27 38.77 -10.84
N GLU A 861 -46.58 39.11 -9.56
CA GLU A 861 -45.63 39.72 -8.62
C GLU A 861 -45.21 38.77 -7.49
N SER A 862 -46.05 37.77 -7.15
CA SER A 862 -45.76 36.80 -6.09
C SER A 862 -46.09 35.36 -6.48
N LEU A 863 -45.60 34.39 -5.68
CA LEU A 863 -45.89 32.98 -5.83
C LEU A 863 -47.08 32.58 -4.93
N ARG A 864 -47.95 31.74 -5.43
CA ARG A 864 -49.07 31.16 -4.73
C ARG A 864 -48.85 29.68 -4.51
N PHE A 865 -49.14 29.22 -3.31
CA PHE A 865 -48.97 27.82 -2.87
C PHE A 865 -50.34 27.22 -2.57
N GLU A 866 -50.70 26.12 -3.18
CA GLU A 866 -51.98 25.45 -2.99
C GLU A 866 -51.82 23.96 -2.95
N ASN A 867 -52.55 23.26 -2.05
CA ASN A 867 -52.73 21.83 -2.08
C ASN A 867 -53.87 21.51 -3.06
N ARG A 868 -53.53 21.25 -4.30
CA ARG A 868 -54.45 20.77 -5.35
C ARG A 868 -53.73 19.76 -6.20
N GLU A 869 -54.52 18.70 -6.61
CA GLU A 869 -54.03 17.67 -7.56
C GLU A 869 -53.60 18.24 -8.90
#